data_8aa6371754ed19021c09977971d71766
#
_entry.id   8aa6371754ed19021c09977971d71766
#
_cell.length_a   1.000
_cell.length_b   1.000
_cell.length_c   1.000
_cell.angle_alpha   90.00
_cell.angle_beta   90.00
_cell.angle_gamma   90.00
#
_symmetry.space_group_name_H-M   'P 1'
#
loop_
_entity.id
_entity.type
_entity.pdbx_description
1 polymer ?
#
loop_
_entity_poly.entity_id
_entity_poly.type
_entity_poly.pdbx_seq_one_letter_code
_entity_poly.pdbx_strand_id
1 'polypeptide(L)'
;MTAQRIIDSPCIPVASVLTPGDSGPSPLVPDLPTDDGTMPAGGDAARIHFPPLHRCHLSLPEGCYQLRITNTPPMPPRHFFGSSYRLGTLRVARSGANYAVSGDTYRYSWFDLLSGGGIPSFGPTTIPIYPRGRYNSYLKVTAVNIPSLSRGVCRIHLTVEEYDYTQPATGSFDGTFSAAASRVMDIYLTPVAPPAGYTGAYFTGQVYIAGVLQTNLSVVLAWVNTMLRKATVELHTMAGSVAPAAVGGEYFDTVYAKANWAMTVLTDPNPVPVPVTVPPTVTTNCWSSSALHGVMTALSDFSAVNLDTIWHMHVLVVQAQLGCGRGLMFDTINVPREGVASFCEDGYPSGDSPWFGTAANQQQKNVPRAFLRSCTHEITHGFNQIHQEQEGGGDNSIMTTTPSVANTIHAAGGTFPTDITLDFNEHVRHHLQHLPDPIVRPGGMTFTAAHNGIPVPSEDQEERDDEIVKHPSLTLDLKARKQRVKIGEPLHLSWDMRNAGVNTINAPSAVGVEHDFAELSVVKPDGAVLTVAPFVIICDAAALSDLKPGETRSAEHQLFWSTQGFAFDSPGRHIVRLDVSWKAGDIKLGVTATLEVLVDYPVTERDNDVIAQMMHPEVGKFVALGGHAYHLKEAVARVGAVVRDHAAHDAGKCMAAFIDQKRVAAGAK
;
A
#
# COMPACT_ATOMS: atom_id res chain seq x y z
N MET A 1 -16.06 -8.51 35.17
CA MET A 1 -15.96 -7.09 34.76
C MET A 1 -17.09 -6.84 33.81
N THR A 2 -17.93 -5.84 34.07
CA THR A 2 -19.16 -5.58 33.31
C THR A 2 -18.74 -4.96 31.96
N ALA A 3 -19.03 -5.63 30.85
CA ALA A 3 -18.90 -5.07 29.53
C ALA A 3 -19.80 -3.82 29.41
N GLN A 4 -19.25 -2.72 28.94
CA GLN A 4 -20.00 -1.49 28.77
C GLN A 4 -20.74 -1.51 27.43
N ARG A 5 -21.98 -0.97 27.46
CA ARG A 5 -22.82 -0.91 26.25
C ARG A 5 -22.33 0.10 25.25
N ILE A 6 -22.51 -0.22 24.00
CA ILE A 6 -22.44 0.72 22.89
C ILE A 6 -23.52 1.78 23.07
N ILE A 7 -23.15 2.99 22.84
CA ILE A 7 -24.10 4.10 22.70
C ILE A 7 -24.46 4.17 21.21
N ASP A 8 -25.71 3.81 20.87
CA ASP A 8 -26.30 4.14 19.59
C ASP A 8 -26.33 5.66 19.48
N SER A 9 -25.31 6.24 18.90
CA SER A 9 -25.32 7.66 18.58
C SER A 9 -26.11 7.82 17.29
N PRO A 10 -27.12 8.71 17.22
CA PRO A 10 -27.65 9.11 15.93
C PRO A 10 -26.48 9.67 15.12
N CYS A 11 -26.38 9.31 13.86
CA CYS A 11 -25.35 9.76 12.93
C CYS A 11 -25.03 11.23 13.21
N ILE A 12 -23.83 11.47 13.72
CA ILE A 12 -23.31 12.83 13.73
C ILE A 12 -23.02 13.10 12.26
N PRO A 13 -23.73 14.02 11.60
CA PRO A 13 -23.36 14.40 10.25
C PRO A 13 -21.91 14.88 10.38
N VAL A 14 -21.01 14.27 9.65
CA VAL A 14 -19.73 14.89 9.34
C VAL A 14 -20.13 16.20 8.69
N ALA A 15 -20.06 17.29 9.43
CA ALA A 15 -20.32 18.60 8.91
C ALA A 15 -19.20 18.87 7.91
N SER A 16 -19.46 18.51 6.66
CA SER A 16 -18.84 19.22 5.55
C SER A 16 -19.37 20.64 5.65
N VAL A 17 -18.68 21.46 6.41
CA VAL A 17 -18.83 22.90 6.37
C VAL A 17 -18.18 23.37 5.07
N LEU A 18 -18.82 23.07 3.96
CA LEU A 18 -18.78 23.90 2.79
C LEU A 18 -20.02 24.81 2.90
N THR A 19 -19.86 25.92 3.61
CA THR A 19 -20.71 27.07 3.41
C THR A 19 -20.58 27.49 1.96
N PRO A 20 -21.69 27.56 1.20
CA PRO A 20 -21.68 28.28 -0.07
C PRO A 20 -21.66 29.78 0.30
N GLY A 21 -20.44 30.31 0.40
CA GLY A 21 -20.17 31.68 0.69
C GLY A 21 -19.56 32.35 -0.53
N ASP A 22 -20.31 33.28 -1.08
CA ASP A 22 -19.91 34.37 -1.94
C ASP A 22 -19.24 34.01 -3.28
N SER A 23 -20.10 33.91 -4.28
CA SER A 23 -19.79 34.31 -5.65
C SER A 23 -19.29 35.76 -5.66
N GLY A 24 -18.00 35.94 -5.42
CA GLY A 24 -17.31 37.17 -5.78
C GLY A 24 -17.33 37.33 -7.29
N PRO A 25 -17.45 38.56 -7.82
CA PRO A 25 -17.59 38.79 -9.25
C PRO A 25 -16.35 38.24 -9.98
N SER A 26 -16.59 37.48 -11.04
CA SER A 26 -15.55 37.07 -12.01
C SER A 26 -14.74 38.31 -12.41
N PRO A 27 -13.40 38.18 -12.47
CA PRO A 27 -12.59 39.23 -13.04
C PRO A 27 -13.03 39.45 -14.49
N LEU A 28 -13.46 40.68 -14.78
CA LEU A 28 -13.77 41.15 -16.11
C LEU A 28 -12.61 40.84 -17.04
N VAL A 29 -12.84 40.02 -18.03
CA VAL A 29 -12.00 39.94 -19.22
C VAL A 29 -11.95 41.32 -19.80
N PRO A 30 -10.78 41.93 -20.03
CA PRO A 30 -10.70 43.20 -20.71
C PRO A 30 -11.26 43.02 -22.13
N ASP A 31 -12.25 43.78 -22.48
CA ASP A 31 -12.76 43.90 -23.85
C ASP A 31 -11.60 44.20 -24.79
N LEU A 32 -11.41 43.36 -25.78
CA LEU A 32 -10.58 43.67 -26.95
C LEU A 32 -11.18 44.91 -27.63
N PRO A 33 -10.37 45.92 -27.96
CA PRO A 33 -10.85 47.07 -28.67
C PRO A 33 -11.41 46.63 -30.04
N THR A 34 -12.66 46.97 -30.31
CA THR A 34 -13.26 46.85 -31.60
C THR A 34 -12.51 47.80 -32.55
N ASP A 35 -11.80 47.21 -33.49
CA ASP A 35 -11.15 47.93 -34.60
C ASP A 35 -12.20 48.50 -35.51
N ASP A 36 -12.45 49.81 -35.39
CA ASP A 36 -13.24 50.56 -36.37
C ASP A 36 -12.30 50.92 -37.54
N GLY A 37 -12.50 50.19 -38.62
CA GLY A 37 -11.67 50.20 -39.82
C GLY A 37 -11.47 51.60 -40.39
N THR A 38 -10.29 52.16 -40.19
CA THR A 38 -9.71 53.13 -41.09
C THR A 38 -8.25 52.73 -41.32
N MET A 39 -7.98 52.03 -42.40
CA MET A 39 -6.64 51.74 -42.90
C MET A 39 -5.96 53.03 -43.38
N PRO A 40 -4.81 53.40 -42.84
CA PRO A 40 -3.92 54.34 -43.52
C PRO A 40 -3.17 53.56 -44.64
N ALA A 41 -3.32 54.12 -45.85
CA ALA A 41 -2.58 53.63 -47.02
C ALA A 41 -1.07 53.93 -46.86
N GLY A 42 -0.23 52.94 -47.05
CA GLY A 42 1.19 53.11 -47.37
C GLY A 42 2.16 52.99 -46.17
N GLY A 43 2.53 51.80 -45.79
CA GLY A 43 3.71 51.46 -44.99
C GLY A 43 4.05 50.03 -45.28
N ASP A 44 5.28 49.73 -45.65
CA ASP A 44 5.79 48.37 -45.81
C ASP A 44 5.50 47.53 -44.54
N ALA A 45 4.42 46.78 -44.60
CA ALA A 45 4.11 45.80 -43.57
C ALA A 45 5.23 44.76 -43.60
N ALA A 46 6.07 44.79 -42.58
CA ALA A 46 7.07 43.76 -42.37
C ALA A 46 6.32 42.40 -42.35
N ARG A 47 6.42 41.66 -43.45
CA ARG A 47 5.88 40.31 -43.55
C ARG A 47 6.54 39.50 -42.45
N ILE A 48 5.83 39.15 -41.40
CA ILE A 48 6.25 38.22 -40.38
C ILE A 48 6.47 36.88 -41.09
N HIS A 49 7.71 36.58 -41.47
CA HIS A 49 8.07 35.28 -41.98
C HIS A 49 8.03 34.24 -40.86
N PHE A 50 6.89 33.57 -40.74
CA PHE A 50 6.85 32.38 -39.92
C PHE A 50 7.71 31.29 -40.54
N PRO A 51 8.60 30.62 -39.78
CA PRO A 51 9.37 29.50 -40.33
C PRO A 51 8.37 28.43 -40.83
N PRO A 52 8.72 27.70 -41.90
CA PRO A 52 7.85 26.67 -42.46
C PRO A 52 7.60 25.56 -41.43
N LEU A 53 6.39 25.04 -41.46
CA LEU A 53 6.03 23.85 -40.66
C LEU A 53 6.83 22.65 -41.20
N HIS A 54 7.49 21.91 -40.32
CA HIS A 54 8.15 20.66 -40.64
C HIS A 54 7.61 19.51 -39.79
N ARG A 55 7.74 18.29 -40.29
CA ARG A 55 7.29 17.10 -39.56
C ARG A 55 8.24 16.78 -38.42
N CYS A 56 7.63 16.44 -37.28
CA CYS A 56 8.34 15.91 -36.12
C CYS A 56 8.26 14.38 -36.11
N HIS A 57 9.41 13.74 -35.99
CA HIS A 57 9.53 12.29 -35.85
C HIS A 57 9.93 11.97 -34.40
N LEU A 58 9.02 12.26 -33.47
CA LEU A 58 9.24 12.04 -32.05
C LEU A 58 8.50 10.80 -31.61
N SER A 59 9.08 10.07 -30.68
CA SER A 59 8.42 8.99 -29.95
C SER A 59 8.90 8.97 -28.51
N LEU A 60 8.03 8.55 -27.60
CA LEU A 60 8.35 8.23 -26.23
C LEU A 60 8.12 6.72 -26.06
N PRO A 61 9.15 5.87 -26.22
CA PRO A 61 9.03 4.43 -26.06
C PRO A 61 8.55 4.02 -24.67
N GLU A 62 7.76 2.96 -24.62
CA GLU A 62 7.38 2.35 -23.34
C GLU A 62 8.61 1.77 -22.63
N GLY A 63 8.59 1.78 -21.30
CA GLY A 63 9.63 1.22 -20.47
C GLY A 63 10.08 2.12 -19.34
N CYS A 64 11.13 1.69 -18.67
CA CYS A 64 11.79 2.41 -17.59
C CYS A 64 12.87 3.33 -18.15
N TYR A 65 12.88 4.56 -17.65
CA TYR A 65 13.93 5.55 -17.92
C TYR A 65 14.67 5.88 -16.61
N GLN A 66 15.97 5.99 -16.70
CA GLN A 66 16.75 6.71 -15.68
C GLN A 66 16.44 8.19 -15.81
N LEU A 67 16.03 8.79 -14.70
CA LEU A 67 15.74 10.22 -14.58
C LEU A 67 16.84 10.91 -13.79
N ARG A 68 17.33 12.04 -14.31
CA ARG A 68 18.18 12.94 -13.56
C ARG A 68 17.67 14.37 -13.70
N ILE A 69 17.38 15.01 -12.58
CA ILE A 69 17.08 16.43 -12.50
C ILE A 69 18.23 17.09 -11.75
N THR A 70 18.94 17.99 -12.42
CA THR A 70 20.06 18.73 -11.83
C THR A 70 19.59 20.14 -11.52
N ASN A 71 19.83 20.58 -10.29
CA ASN A 71 19.63 21.96 -9.87
C ASN A 71 21.02 22.60 -9.67
N THR A 72 21.36 23.54 -10.55
CA THR A 72 22.60 24.29 -10.49
C THR A 72 22.26 25.73 -10.09
N PRO A 73 22.39 26.13 -8.82
CA PRO A 73 22.06 27.49 -8.42
C PRO A 73 22.94 28.49 -9.15
N PRO A 74 22.41 29.69 -9.48
CA PRO A 74 23.20 30.76 -10.09
C PRO A 74 24.38 31.10 -9.16
N MET A 75 25.60 30.96 -9.65
CA MET A 75 26.82 31.12 -8.87
C MET A 75 27.12 32.59 -8.51
N PRO A 76 27.54 32.84 -7.26
CA PRO A 76 28.71 33.65 -6.99
C PRO A 76 29.98 32.75 -6.99
N PRO A 77 31.12 33.20 -7.53
CA PRO A 77 32.25 32.33 -7.91
C PRO A 77 33.04 31.71 -6.76
N ARG A 78 32.51 31.63 -5.55
CA ARG A 78 33.29 31.19 -4.36
C ARG A 78 32.66 30.08 -3.49
N HIS A 79 31.50 29.52 -3.85
CA HIS A 79 30.89 28.46 -3.04
C HIS A 79 30.38 27.30 -3.92
N PHE A 80 31.18 26.27 -4.04
CA PHE A 80 30.86 24.99 -4.73
C PHE A 80 29.77 24.15 -4.03
N PHE A 81 29.10 24.66 -3.01
CA PHE A 81 28.28 23.89 -2.08
C PHE A 81 26.78 23.84 -2.42
N GLY A 82 26.38 24.19 -3.63
CA GLY A 82 24.94 24.41 -3.92
C GLY A 82 24.26 23.46 -4.89
N SER A 83 24.97 22.63 -5.65
CA SER A 83 24.32 21.74 -6.60
C SER A 83 23.64 20.58 -5.89
N SER A 84 22.35 20.39 -6.18
CA SER A 84 21.59 19.24 -5.75
C SER A 84 21.17 18.42 -6.95
N TYR A 85 21.18 17.10 -6.79
CA TYR A 85 20.78 16.15 -7.81
C TYR A 85 19.57 15.39 -7.31
N ARG A 86 18.55 15.27 -8.15
CA ARG A 86 17.46 14.32 -7.98
C ARG A 86 17.63 13.25 -9.03
N LEU A 87 17.91 12.05 -8.59
CA LEU A 87 18.00 10.86 -9.43
C LEU A 87 16.73 10.07 -9.25
N GLY A 88 16.35 9.30 -10.25
CA GLY A 88 15.15 8.51 -10.12
C GLY A 88 14.83 7.70 -11.37
N THR A 89 13.58 7.31 -11.45
CA THR A 89 13.01 6.59 -12.58
C THR A 89 11.82 7.36 -13.14
N LEU A 90 11.64 7.30 -14.46
CA LEU A 90 10.37 7.61 -15.10
C LEU A 90 9.87 6.33 -15.78
N ARG A 91 8.63 5.97 -15.53
CA ARG A 91 7.98 4.79 -16.09
C ARG A 91 6.96 5.24 -17.12
N VAL A 92 7.07 4.68 -18.32
CA VAL A 92 6.17 4.96 -19.43
C VAL A 92 5.46 3.68 -19.83
N ALA A 93 4.16 3.65 -19.66
CA ALA A 93 3.28 2.59 -20.15
C ALA A 93 2.20 3.17 -21.05
N ARG A 94 1.52 2.32 -21.79
CA ARG A 94 0.36 2.71 -22.58
C ARG A 94 -0.90 2.06 -22.05
N SER A 95 -1.96 2.86 -21.92
CA SER A 95 -3.32 2.39 -21.73
C SER A 95 -4.10 2.72 -23.01
N GLY A 96 -4.29 1.73 -23.86
CA GLY A 96 -4.90 1.93 -25.18
C GLY A 96 -4.10 2.90 -26.07
N ALA A 97 -4.71 4.01 -26.45
CA ALA A 97 -4.06 5.07 -27.24
C ALA A 97 -3.30 6.09 -26.37
N ASN A 98 -3.49 6.09 -25.07
CA ASN A 98 -2.96 7.09 -24.14
C ASN A 98 -1.68 6.62 -23.47
N TYR A 99 -0.86 7.58 -23.06
CA TYR A 99 0.31 7.32 -22.22
C TYR A 99 -0.08 7.41 -20.74
N ALA A 100 0.34 6.42 -19.96
CA ALA A 100 0.42 6.50 -18.52
C ALA A 100 1.90 6.67 -18.13
N VAL A 101 2.22 7.79 -17.46
CA VAL A 101 3.61 8.12 -17.13
C VAL A 101 3.69 8.58 -15.68
N SER A 102 4.58 7.93 -14.92
CA SER A 102 4.88 8.29 -13.53
C SER A 102 6.36 8.21 -13.26
N GLY A 103 6.81 8.81 -12.16
CA GLY A 103 8.20 8.74 -11.79
C GLY A 103 8.44 8.91 -10.30
N ASP A 104 9.62 8.54 -9.86
CA ASP A 104 10.09 8.70 -8.49
C ASP A 104 11.42 9.42 -8.49
N THR A 105 11.64 10.29 -7.52
CA THR A 105 12.90 11.00 -7.35
C THR A 105 13.53 10.75 -5.98
N TYR A 106 14.86 10.76 -5.96
CA TYR A 106 15.68 10.53 -4.79
C TYR A 106 16.72 11.65 -4.68
N ARG A 107 16.91 12.20 -3.48
CA ARG A 107 17.76 13.37 -3.25
C ARG A 107 19.22 12.98 -3.04
N TYR A 108 20.08 13.64 -3.78
CA TYR A 108 21.54 13.59 -3.65
C TYR A 108 22.11 15.00 -3.61
N SER A 109 23.21 15.19 -2.89
CA SER A 109 23.93 16.45 -2.77
C SER A 109 25.34 16.31 -3.32
N TRP A 110 25.98 17.44 -3.54
CA TRP A 110 27.40 17.46 -3.86
C TRP A 110 28.28 16.80 -2.78
N PHE A 111 27.88 16.87 -1.53
CA PHE A 111 28.57 16.18 -0.43
C PHE A 111 28.56 14.65 -0.56
N ASP A 112 27.55 14.08 -1.14
CA ASP A 112 27.48 12.64 -1.39
C ASP A 112 28.55 12.19 -2.39
N LEU A 113 28.96 13.08 -3.31
CA LEU A 113 30.09 12.84 -4.22
C LEU A 113 31.44 12.88 -3.51
N LEU A 114 31.61 13.77 -2.52
CA LEU A 114 32.88 13.97 -1.83
C LEU A 114 33.11 12.98 -0.69
N SER A 115 32.06 12.48 -0.06
CA SER A 115 32.12 11.54 1.08
C SER A 115 32.43 10.09 0.71
N GLY A 116 32.76 9.82 -0.54
CA GLY A 116 33.05 8.46 -1.03
C GLY A 116 31.79 7.58 -1.26
N GLY A 117 30.61 8.08 -0.90
CA GLY A 117 29.34 7.40 -1.14
C GLY A 117 28.86 7.45 -2.60
N GLY A 118 29.43 8.34 -3.41
CA GLY A 118 29.17 8.50 -4.83
C GLY A 118 27.69 8.78 -5.20
N ILE A 119 27.44 9.41 -6.34
CA ILE A 119 26.13 9.34 -6.98
C ILE A 119 26.03 7.95 -7.61
N PRO A 120 24.96 7.16 -7.29
CA PRO A 120 24.84 5.84 -7.88
C PRO A 120 24.83 5.94 -9.39
N SER A 121 25.71 5.18 -10.02
CA SER A 121 25.74 5.02 -11.47
C SER A 121 25.21 3.64 -11.81
N PHE A 122 24.09 3.60 -12.50
CA PHE A 122 23.51 2.35 -12.97
C PHE A 122 23.95 2.11 -14.42
N GLY A 123 24.10 0.85 -14.78
CA GLY A 123 24.38 0.47 -16.15
C GLY A 123 23.25 0.92 -17.09
N PRO A 124 23.56 1.10 -18.39
CA PRO A 124 22.63 1.68 -19.37
C PRO A 124 21.41 0.80 -19.68
N THR A 125 21.38 -0.45 -19.22
CA THR A 125 20.25 -1.39 -19.35
C THR A 125 19.66 -1.79 -17.99
N THR A 126 20.16 -1.19 -16.91
CA THR A 126 19.80 -1.58 -15.54
C THR A 126 18.67 -0.71 -15.02
N ILE A 127 17.55 -1.31 -14.60
CA ILE A 127 16.50 -0.63 -13.86
C ILE A 127 17.08 -0.22 -12.50
N PRO A 128 17.12 1.09 -12.16
CA PRO A 128 17.71 1.56 -10.92
C PRO A 128 16.85 1.16 -9.71
N ILE A 129 17.50 0.90 -8.58
CA ILE A 129 16.88 0.87 -7.26
C ILE A 129 17.70 1.81 -6.37
N TYR A 130 17.00 2.75 -5.76
CA TYR A 130 17.62 3.75 -4.90
C TYR A 130 17.33 3.48 -3.41
N PRO A 131 18.21 3.92 -2.50
CA PRO A 131 18.00 3.79 -1.05
C PRO A 131 16.71 4.47 -0.59
N ARG A 132 15.94 3.77 0.26
CA ARG A 132 14.65 4.27 0.81
C ARG A 132 14.80 5.63 1.48
N GLY A 133 15.82 5.80 2.31
CA GLY A 133 16.08 7.04 3.05
C GLY A 133 16.43 8.26 2.18
N ARG A 134 16.56 8.07 0.86
CA ARG A 134 16.82 9.13 -0.11
C ARG A 134 15.58 9.56 -0.89
N TYR A 135 14.45 8.88 -0.71
CA TYR A 135 13.24 9.18 -1.47
C TYR A 135 12.81 10.62 -1.25
N ASN A 136 12.44 11.31 -2.33
CA ASN A 136 12.16 12.74 -2.31
C ASN A 136 10.75 13.10 -2.76
N SER A 137 10.32 12.62 -3.92
CA SER A 137 9.01 12.96 -4.45
C SER A 137 8.54 11.96 -5.51
N TYR A 138 7.23 11.90 -5.66
CA TYR A 138 6.53 11.23 -6.74
C TYR A 138 6.17 12.22 -7.84
N LEU A 139 6.28 11.79 -9.08
CA LEU A 139 5.94 12.53 -10.28
C LEU A 139 4.77 11.87 -10.99
N LYS A 140 3.63 12.53 -11.03
CA LYS A 140 2.48 12.15 -11.85
C LYS A 140 2.48 13.00 -13.12
N VAL A 141 2.55 12.36 -14.28
CA VAL A 141 2.41 13.06 -15.55
C VAL A 141 0.94 13.09 -15.92
N THR A 142 0.39 14.29 -16.02
CA THR A 142 -1.04 14.52 -16.32
C THR A 142 -1.29 14.72 -17.81
N ALA A 143 -0.27 15.09 -18.59
CA ALA A 143 -0.38 15.20 -20.03
C ALA A 143 0.95 14.87 -20.71
N VAL A 144 0.84 14.15 -21.84
CA VAL A 144 1.94 13.86 -22.76
C VAL A 144 1.55 14.38 -24.14
N ASN A 145 2.26 15.40 -24.62
CA ASN A 145 2.05 15.94 -25.95
C ASN A 145 3.26 15.67 -26.85
N ILE A 146 3.06 14.91 -27.91
CA ILE A 146 4.04 14.58 -28.93
C ILE A 146 3.61 15.21 -30.23
N PRO A 147 4.17 16.38 -30.62
CA PRO A 147 3.74 17.09 -31.81
C PRO A 147 4.13 16.34 -33.08
N SER A 148 3.23 16.25 -34.04
CA SER A 148 3.49 15.72 -35.38
C SER A 148 4.09 16.78 -36.32
N LEU A 149 3.86 18.06 -36.02
CA LEU A 149 4.33 19.22 -36.80
C LEU A 149 4.86 20.30 -35.86
N SER A 150 5.91 20.98 -36.24
CA SER A 150 6.44 22.15 -35.52
C SER A 150 6.97 23.22 -36.47
N ARG A 151 6.96 24.46 -36.01
CA ARG A 151 7.68 25.60 -36.66
C ARG A 151 9.05 25.84 -36.05
N GLY A 152 9.39 25.15 -35.00
CA GLY A 152 10.64 25.23 -34.25
C GLY A 152 11.23 23.87 -33.96
N VAL A 153 11.98 23.76 -32.91
CA VAL A 153 12.53 22.48 -32.46
C VAL A 153 11.42 21.55 -32.02
N CYS A 154 11.41 20.33 -32.57
CA CYS A 154 10.46 19.29 -32.12
C CYS A 154 10.81 18.85 -30.69
N ARG A 155 9.85 18.94 -29.80
CA ARG A 155 10.00 18.56 -28.37
C ARG A 155 8.77 17.80 -27.91
N ILE A 156 8.98 16.80 -27.08
CA ILE A 156 7.89 16.17 -26.30
C ILE A 156 7.61 17.08 -25.10
N HIS A 157 6.35 17.37 -24.85
CA HIS A 157 5.95 18.15 -23.70
C HIS A 157 5.22 17.27 -22.69
N LEU A 158 5.71 17.26 -21.45
CA LEU A 158 5.11 16.60 -20.31
C LEU A 158 4.62 17.65 -19.32
N THR A 159 3.35 17.57 -18.90
CA THR A 159 2.86 18.31 -17.75
C THR A 159 2.93 17.37 -16.53
N VAL A 160 3.61 17.79 -15.48
CA VAL A 160 4.01 16.95 -14.35
C VAL A 160 3.56 17.57 -13.04
N GLU A 161 2.75 16.87 -12.28
CA GLU A 161 2.46 17.13 -10.88
C GLU A 161 3.52 16.44 -10.01
N GLU A 162 4.16 17.19 -9.10
CA GLU A 162 5.13 16.67 -8.14
C GLU A 162 4.51 16.63 -6.75
N TYR A 163 4.57 15.48 -6.09
CA TYR A 163 4.11 15.25 -4.73
C TYR A 163 5.32 15.00 -3.83
N ASP A 164 5.61 15.95 -2.94
CA ASP A 164 6.74 15.84 -2.03
C ASP A 164 6.49 14.75 -0.98
N TYR A 165 7.56 14.04 -0.64
CA TYR A 165 7.54 13.02 0.39
C TYR A 165 8.34 13.47 1.61
N THR A 166 7.71 13.42 2.76
CA THR A 166 8.33 13.70 4.05
C THR A 166 8.77 12.39 4.68
N GLN A 167 10.08 12.24 4.88
CA GLN A 167 10.63 11.11 5.62
C GLN A 167 10.12 11.10 7.06
N PRO A 168 9.91 9.93 7.67
CA PRO A 168 9.59 9.86 9.09
C PRO A 168 10.75 10.42 9.94
N ALA A 169 10.44 10.85 11.17
CA ALA A 169 11.43 11.39 12.08
C ALA A 169 12.56 10.41 12.42
N THR A 170 12.26 9.11 12.37
CA THR A 170 13.20 8.01 12.62
C THR A 170 13.04 6.92 11.58
N GLY A 171 14.16 6.44 11.05
CA GLY A 171 14.14 5.40 10.01
C GLY A 171 13.81 5.94 8.62
N SER A 172 13.47 5.04 7.70
CA SER A 172 13.16 5.36 6.30
C SER A 172 11.82 4.75 5.86
N PHE A 173 10.97 4.46 6.81
CA PHE A 173 9.74 3.73 6.62
C PHE A 173 8.55 4.55 7.09
N ASP A 174 7.45 4.48 6.33
CA ASP A 174 6.18 5.07 6.69
C ASP A 174 6.17 6.61 6.73
N GLY A 175 6.79 7.23 5.76
CA GLY A 175 6.69 8.67 5.55
C GLY A 175 5.34 9.07 4.95
N THR A 176 5.19 10.34 4.63
CA THR A 176 3.93 10.90 4.14
C THR A 176 4.11 11.69 2.85
N PHE A 177 3.17 11.57 1.94
CA PHE A 177 3.09 12.42 0.76
C PHE A 177 2.30 13.70 1.04
N SER A 178 2.59 14.76 0.30
CA SER A 178 1.75 15.96 0.30
C SER A 178 0.35 15.62 -0.24
N ALA A 179 -0.70 16.12 0.40
CA ALA A 179 -2.10 15.85 0.03
C ALA A 179 -2.49 16.44 -1.35
N ALA A 180 -1.73 17.42 -1.84
CA ALA A 180 -1.89 18.01 -3.16
C ALA A 180 -0.51 18.12 -3.81
N ALA A 181 -0.49 18.32 -5.13
CA ALA A 181 0.75 18.57 -5.84
C ALA A 181 1.49 19.78 -5.22
N SER A 182 2.71 19.54 -4.76
CA SER A 182 3.58 20.58 -4.21
C SER A 182 4.01 21.56 -5.29
N ARG A 183 4.01 21.07 -6.55
CA ARG A 183 4.43 21.84 -7.70
C ARG A 183 3.89 21.22 -8.99
N VAL A 184 3.56 22.06 -9.96
CA VAL A 184 3.27 21.67 -11.34
C VAL A 184 4.41 22.17 -12.25
N MET A 185 4.91 21.30 -13.08
CA MET A 185 6.04 21.60 -14.00
C MET A 185 5.67 21.20 -15.42
N ASP A 186 6.09 22.02 -16.37
CA ASP A 186 6.12 21.64 -17.78
C ASP A 186 7.55 21.29 -18.18
N ILE A 187 7.75 20.08 -18.70
CA ILE A 187 9.05 19.57 -19.13
C ILE A 187 9.05 19.40 -20.65
N TYR A 188 9.92 20.12 -21.32
CA TYR A 188 10.10 20.04 -22.78
C TYR A 188 11.34 19.20 -23.09
N LEU A 189 11.13 18.00 -23.61
CA LEU A 189 12.17 17.01 -23.90
C LEU A 189 12.60 17.09 -25.36
N THR A 190 13.90 17.24 -25.57
CA THR A 190 14.52 17.20 -26.89
C THR A 190 15.31 15.89 -27.03
N PRO A 191 15.06 15.07 -28.06
CA PRO A 191 15.85 13.87 -28.29
C PRO A 191 17.29 14.27 -28.66
N VAL A 192 18.24 13.55 -28.11
CA VAL A 192 19.66 13.73 -28.41
C VAL A 192 20.33 12.37 -28.60
N ALA A 193 21.49 12.34 -29.25
CA ALA A 193 22.24 11.10 -29.38
C ALA A 193 22.61 10.55 -28.00
N PRO A 194 22.34 9.25 -27.73
CA PRO A 194 22.66 8.65 -26.43
C PRO A 194 24.20 8.60 -26.25
N PRO A 195 24.67 8.78 -24.99
CA PRO A 195 26.07 8.55 -24.68
C PRO A 195 26.46 7.08 -24.86
N ALA A 196 27.76 6.80 -24.87
CA ALA A 196 28.29 5.45 -25.04
C ALA A 196 27.66 4.46 -24.02
N GLY A 197 27.19 3.32 -24.49
CA GLY A 197 26.55 2.27 -23.73
C GLY A 197 25.03 2.34 -23.71
N TYR A 198 24.40 3.51 -23.88
CA TYR A 198 22.94 3.62 -24.00
C TYR A 198 22.53 3.36 -25.46
N THR A 199 21.56 2.47 -25.63
CA THR A 199 21.05 2.07 -26.96
C THR A 199 19.62 2.52 -27.21
N GLY A 200 18.91 2.94 -26.15
CA GLY A 200 17.53 3.39 -26.21
C GLY A 200 17.38 4.91 -26.39
N ALA A 201 16.14 5.37 -26.33
CA ALA A 201 15.82 6.78 -26.44
C ALA A 201 16.50 7.59 -25.33
N TYR A 202 17.05 8.74 -25.70
CA TYR A 202 17.75 9.63 -24.78
C TYR A 202 17.30 11.07 -25.00
N PHE A 203 16.92 11.76 -23.93
CA PHE A 203 16.39 13.11 -23.99
C PHE A 203 17.10 14.03 -23.01
N THR A 204 17.24 15.29 -23.42
CA THR A 204 17.55 16.39 -22.53
C THR A 204 16.34 17.32 -22.44
N GLY A 205 16.07 17.89 -21.25
CA GLY A 205 14.85 18.64 -21.05
C GLY A 205 15.06 19.99 -20.36
N GLN A 206 14.16 20.91 -20.69
CA GLN A 206 13.99 22.21 -20.02
C GLN A 206 12.73 22.17 -19.16
N VAL A 207 12.79 22.78 -17.98
CA VAL A 207 11.70 22.81 -16.99
C VAL A 207 11.13 24.21 -16.94
N TYR A 208 9.81 24.32 -16.98
CA TYR A 208 9.08 25.56 -16.75
C TYR A 208 8.16 25.36 -15.52
N ILE A 209 8.05 26.38 -14.69
CA ILE A 209 7.13 26.42 -13.56
C ILE A 209 6.29 27.69 -13.72
N ALA A 210 4.96 27.54 -13.74
CA ALA A 210 4.04 28.64 -14.01
C ALA A 210 4.42 29.45 -15.29
N GLY A 211 4.81 28.76 -16.36
CA GLY A 211 5.24 29.35 -17.63
C GLY A 211 6.63 29.99 -17.64
N VAL A 212 7.36 29.97 -16.50
CA VAL A 212 8.70 30.58 -16.39
C VAL A 212 9.79 29.52 -16.51
N LEU A 213 10.70 29.71 -17.48
CA LEU A 213 11.84 28.81 -17.67
C LEU A 213 12.74 28.84 -16.42
N GLN A 214 13.00 27.66 -15.89
CA GLN A 214 13.91 27.44 -14.77
C GLN A 214 15.33 27.20 -15.31
N THR A 215 16.12 28.26 -15.48
CA THR A 215 17.46 28.18 -16.08
C THR A 215 18.47 27.40 -15.24
N ASN A 216 18.17 27.21 -13.97
CA ASN A 216 18.95 26.40 -13.03
C ASN A 216 18.56 24.92 -13.01
N LEU A 217 17.46 24.53 -13.64
CA LEU A 217 17.00 23.14 -13.72
C LEU A 217 17.27 22.54 -15.11
N SER A 218 17.80 21.33 -15.12
CA SER A 218 17.93 20.53 -16.33
C SER A 218 17.48 19.10 -16.07
N VAL A 219 16.86 18.48 -17.07
CA VAL A 219 16.36 17.10 -17.01
C VAL A 219 17.10 16.25 -18.05
N VAL A 220 17.44 15.04 -17.63
CA VAL A 220 17.93 13.98 -18.55
C VAL A 220 17.07 12.76 -18.33
N LEU A 221 16.59 12.18 -19.43
CA LEU A 221 15.89 10.90 -19.45
C LEU A 221 16.65 9.93 -20.36
N ALA A 222 17.00 8.77 -19.84
CA ALA A 222 17.66 7.71 -20.59
C ALA A 222 16.84 6.42 -20.48
N TRP A 223 16.31 5.94 -21.59
CA TRP A 223 15.62 4.65 -21.63
C TRP A 223 16.58 3.51 -21.31
N VAL A 224 16.18 2.59 -20.44
CA VAL A 224 17.07 1.50 -20.00
C VAL A 224 16.48 0.11 -20.15
N ASN A 225 15.14 -0.04 -20.06
CA ASN A 225 14.52 -1.36 -20.09
C ASN A 225 13.05 -1.27 -20.50
N THR A 226 12.53 -2.33 -21.11
CA THR A 226 11.09 -2.48 -21.35
C THR A 226 10.31 -2.75 -20.08
N MET A 227 10.93 -3.43 -19.11
CA MET A 227 10.32 -3.63 -17.80
C MET A 227 10.41 -2.35 -16.97
N LEU A 228 9.33 -2.02 -16.26
CA LEU A 228 9.21 -0.78 -15.51
C LEU A 228 9.87 -0.86 -14.13
N ARG A 229 9.85 -2.04 -13.53
CA ARG A 229 10.39 -2.32 -12.19
C ARG A 229 11.10 -3.67 -12.17
N LYS A 230 11.86 -3.91 -11.10
CA LYS A 230 12.45 -5.22 -10.82
C LYS A 230 12.32 -5.56 -9.35
N ALA A 231 12.11 -6.85 -9.06
CA ALA A 231 12.05 -7.36 -7.71
C ALA A 231 12.62 -8.78 -7.66
N THR A 232 12.87 -9.26 -6.45
CA THR A 232 13.32 -10.63 -6.17
C THR A 232 12.33 -11.29 -5.23
N VAL A 233 11.93 -12.50 -5.57
CA VAL A 233 11.18 -13.41 -4.70
C VAL A 233 12.12 -14.52 -4.26
N GLU A 234 12.29 -14.70 -2.97
CA GLU A 234 13.07 -15.78 -2.37
C GLU A 234 12.11 -16.82 -1.78
N LEU A 235 12.12 -18.03 -2.34
CA LEU A 235 11.21 -19.11 -1.99
C LEU A 235 11.89 -20.15 -1.13
N HIS A 236 11.41 -20.31 0.09
CA HIS A 236 11.80 -21.36 1.01
C HIS A 236 10.65 -22.34 1.22
N THR A 237 10.96 -23.63 1.21
CA THR A 237 9.99 -24.69 1.43
C THR A 237 10.31 -25.44 2.71
N MET A 238 9.36 -25.47 3.65
CA MET A 238 9.52 -26.19 4.89
C MET A 238 9.50 -27.72 4.66
N ALA A 239 10.22 -28.45 5.47
CA ALA A 239 10.26 -29.91 5.38
C ALA A 239 8.86 -30.51 5.47
N GLY A 240 8.51 -31.36 4.51
CA GLY A 240 7.17 -31.95 4.35
C GLY A 240 6.19 -31.11 3.54
N SER A 241 6.54 -29.87 3.20
CA SER A 241 5.73 -29.00 2.33
C SER A 241 6.10 -29.20 0.85
N VAL A 242 5.23 -28.73 -0.04
CA VAL A 242 5.43 -28.74 -1.48
C VAL A 242 5.26 -27.33 -2.00
N ALA A 243 6.26 -26.80 -2.70
CA ALA A 243 6.20 -25.49 -3.32
C ALA A 243 5.27 -25.46 -4.54
N PRO A 244 4.68 -24.28 -4.89
CA PRO A 244 3.99 -24.10 -6.14
C PRO A 244 4.92 -24.40 -7.33
N ALA A 245 4.42 -25.12 -8.32
CA ALA A 245 5.12 -25.42 -9.56
C ALA A 245 4.67 -24.52 -10.70
N ALA A 246 5.52 -24.36 -11.70
CA ALA A 246 5.13 -23.71 -12.95
C ALA A 246 4.01 -24.50 -13.65
N VAL A 247 3.03 -23.80 -14.20
CA VAL A 247 1.86 -24.40 -14.85
C VAL A 247 1.64 -23.78 -16.23
N GLY A 248 1.71 -24.59 -17.25
CA GLY A 248 1.50 -24.13 -18.64
C GLY A 248 2.55 -23.12 -19.12
N GLY A 249 3.74 -23.14 -18.54
CA GLY A 249 4.80 -22.18 -18.84
C GLY A 249 4.70 -20.88 -18.01
N GLU A 250 3.72 -20.75 -17.12
CA GLU A 250 3.55 -19.61 -16.23
C GLU A 250 4.12 -19.93 -14.84
N TYR A 251 4.83 -18.97 -14.29
CA TYR A 251 5.34 -18.98 -12.93
C TYR A 251 5.40 -17.51 -12.42
N PHE A 252 5.91 -17.26 -11.23
CA PHE A 252 5.93 -15.91 -10.64
C PHE A 252 6.54 -14.86 -11.58
N ASP A 253 7.69 -15.15 -12.18
CA ASP A 253 8.39 -14.24 -13.08
C ASP A 253 7.57 -13.90 -14.33
N THR A 254 6.95 -14.89 -14.95
CA THR A 254 6.12 -14.69 -16.15
C THR A 254 4.80 -14.00 -15.85
N VAL A 255 4.20 -14.24 -14.69
CA VAL A 255 2.98 -13.55 -14.25
C VAL A 255 3.28 -12.07 -14.00
N TYR A 256 4.37 -11.75 -13.29
CA TYR A 256 4.76 -10.36 -13.06
C TYR A 256 5.25 -9.64 -14.32
N ALA A 257 5.80 -10.38 -15.28
CA ALA A 257 6.16 -9.81 -16.59
C ALA A 257 4.95 -9.20 -17.33
N LYS A 258 3.73 -9.71 -17.09
CA LYS A 258 2.48 -9.13 -17.61
C LYS A 258 2.17 -7.75 -17.04
N ALA A 259 2.70 -7.43 -15.85
CA ALA A 259 2.67 -6.10 -15.25
C ALA A 259 3.95 -5.30 -15.56
N ASN A 260 4.76 -5.70 -16.51
CA ASN A 260 6.04 -5.10 -16.88
C ASN A 260 7.05 -5.07 -15.71
N TRP A 261 7.06 -6.12 -14.87
CA TRP A 261 8.06 -6.29 -13.81
C TRP A 261 9.06 -7.39 -14.16
N ALA A 262 10.35 -7.09 -14.01
CA ALA A 262 11.41 -8.10 -14.06
C ALA A 262 11.54 -8.78 -12.71
N MET A 263 10.87 -9.92 -12.53
CA MET A 263 10.90 -10.70 -11.31
C MET A 263 12.03 -11.74 -11.38
N THR A 264 12.91 -11.76 -10.38
CA THR A 264 13.88 -12.84 -10.16
C THR A 264 13.34 -13.78 -9.10
N VAL A 265 13.28 -15.06 -9.38
CA VAL A 265 12.86 -16.08 -8.40
C VAL A 265 14.09 -16.87 -7.95
N LEU A 266 14.38 -16.81 -6.66
CA LEU A 266 15.41 -17.59 -6.00
C LEU A 266 14.73 -18.70 -5.20
N THR A 267 15.10 -19.93 -5.44
CA THR A 267 14.55 -21.10 -4.72
C THR A 267 15.66 -21.76 -3.93
N ASP A 268 15.48 -21.88 -2.62
CA ASP A 268 16.38 -22.70 -1.82
C ASP A 268 16.07 -24.18 -2.09
N PRO A 269 17.05 -24.97 -2.55
CA PRO A 269 16.86 -26.39 -2.79
C PRO A 269 16.77 -27.21 -1.50
N ASN A 270 17.15 -26.62 -0.36
CA ASN A 270 17.17 -27.32 0.93
C ASN A 270 15.87 -27.07 1.68
N PRO A 271 15.16 -28.12 2.12
CA PRO A 271 13.98 -27.94 2.95
C PRO A 271 14.34 -27.29 4.29
N VAL A 272 13.56 -26.28 4.64
CA VAL A 272 13.67 -25.63 5.94
C VAL A 272 13.22 -26.59 7.04
N PRO A 273 14.01 -26.83 8.09
CA PRO A 273 13.56 -27.63 9.22
C PRO A 273 12.29 -27.06 9.86
N VAL A 274 11.35 -27.91 10.20
CA VAL A 274 10.19 -27.49 11.01
C VAL A 274 10.71 -27.07 12.39
N PRO A 275 10.49 -25.80 12.83
CA PRO A 275 10.97 -25.38 14.15
C PRO A 275 10.31 -26.20 15.25
N VAL A 276 11.12 -26.71 16.19
CA VAL A 276 10.65 -27.49 17.34
C VAL A 276 9.73 -26.68 18.26
N THR A 277 9.82 -25.36 18.16
CA THR A 277 9.11 -24.40 19.03
C THR A 277 7.93 -23.72 18.34
N VAL A 278 7.51 -24.19 17.17
CA VAL A 278 6.24 -23.70 16.61
C VAL A 278 5.12 -24.44 17.32
N PRO A 279 4.52 -23.84 18.36
CA PRO A 279 3.35 -24.44 18.93
C PRO A 279 2.24 -24.33 17.90
N PRO A 280 1.55 -25.41 17.56
CA PRO A 280 0.15 -25.27 17.29
C PRO A 280 -0.39 -24.60 18.55
N THR A 281 -0.90 -23.38 18.42
CA THR A 281 -1.67 -22.80 19.53
C THR A 281 -2.80 -23.78 19.79
N VAL A 282 -2.99 -24.17 21.05
CA VAL A 282 -3.90 -25.26 21.44
C VAL A 282 -5.37 -24.97 21.04
N THR A 283 -5.67 -23.76 20.59
CA THR A 283 -7.01 -23.29 20.19
C THR A 283 -7.20 -23.05 18.69
N THR A 284 -6.11 -22.78 17.95
CA THR A 284 -6.15 -22.64 16.50
C THR A 284 -4.86 -23.24 15.98
N ASN A 285 -4.92 -24.28 15.20
CA ASN A 285 -3.75 -24.91 14.61
C ASN A 285 -3.03 -24.02 13.58
N CYS A 286 -3.12 -22.68 13.68
CA CYS A 286 -2.60 -21.73 12.71
C CYS A 286 -1.24 -21.17 13.11
N TRP A 287 -0.39 -20.98 12.13
CA TRP A 287 0.86 -20.25 12.30
C TRP A 287 0.55 -18.80 12.66
N SER A 288 1.20 -18.28 13.69
CA SER A 288 1.13 -16.84 13.96
C SER A 288 2.10 -16.09 13.04
N SER A 289 1.75 -14.85 12.69
CA SER A 289 2.62 -13.94 11.93
C SER A 289 4.01 -13.82 12.56
N SER A 290 4.07 -13.77 13.88
CA SER A 290 5.33 -13.72 14.64
C SER A 290 6.19 -14.98 14.48
N ALA A 291 5.58 -16.17 14.42
CA ALA A 291 6.30 -17.41 14.19
C ALA A 291 6.85 -17.48 12.76
N LEU A 292 6.04 -17.09 11.77
CA LEU A 292 6.43 -17.00 10.36
C LEU A 292 7.56 -15.98 10.17
N HIS A 293 7.46 -14.80 10.79
CA HIS A 293 8.51 -13.79 10.78
C HIS A 293 9.80 -14.31 11.44
N GLY A 294 9.69 -15.01 12.56
CA GLY A 294 10.85 -15.62 13.24
C GLY A 294 11.56 -16.66 12.36
N VAL A 295 10.82 -17.45 11.60
CA VAL A 295 11.39 -18.39 10.61
C VAL A 295 12.05 -17.61 9.48
N MET A 296 11.39 -16.62 8.91
CA MET A 296 11.93 -15.79 7.85
C MET A 296 13.27 -15.15 8.27
N THR A 297 13.32 -14.52 9.42
CA THR A 297 14.54 -13.84 9.89
C THR A 297 15.69 -14.83 10.25
N ALA A 298 15.36 -16.08 10.56
CA ALA A 298 16.36 -17.11 10.82
C ALA A 298 16.91 -17.73 9.54
N LEU A 299 16.14 -17.74 8.47
CA LEU A 299 16.49 -18.36 7.20
C LEU A 299 17.15 -17.40 6.24
N SER A 300 16.66 -16.20 6.23
CA SER A 300 17.08 -15.25 5.20
C SER A 300 18.50 -14.79 5.51
N ASP A 301 19.30 -14.78 4.49
CA ASP A 301 20.46 -13.90 4.42
C ASP A 301 20.05 -12.42 4.40
N PHE A 302 18.88 -12.06 4.98
CA PHE A 302 18.41 -10.69 5.06
C PHE A 302 19.43 -9.77 5.73
N SER A 303 20.23 -10.28 6.64
CA SER A 303 21.36 -9.54 7.18
C SER A 303 22.48 -9.31 6.15
N ALA A 304 22.56 -10.12 5.11
CA ALA A 304 23.51 -10.01 4.01
C ALA A 304 22.93 -9.31 2.79
N VAL A 305 21.58 -9.25 2.68
CA VAL A 305 20.88 -8.58 1.60
C VAL A 305 20.75 -7.09 1.92
N ASN A 306 21.31 -6.25 1.07
CA ASN A 306 21.09 -4.81 1.17
C ASN A 306 19.73 -4.44 0.58
N LEU A 307 18.69 -4.40 1.43
CA LEU A 307 17.32 -4.03 1.07
C LEU A 307 17.19 -2.61 0.50
N ASP A 308 18.22 -1.77 0.62
CA ASP A 308 18.27 -0.48 -0.06
C ASP A 308 18.61 -0.61 -1.56
N THR A 309 19.17 -1.72 -1.99
CA THR A 309 19.61 -1.94 -3.38
C THR A 309 18.77 -2.96 -4.13
N ILE A 310 17.87 -3.66 -3.45
CA ILE A 310 16.93 -4.62 -4.05
C ILE A 310 15.53 -4.45 -3.46
N TRP A 311 14.53 -4.82 -4.26
CA TRP A 311 13.17 -5.07 -3.77
C TRP A 311 13.06 -6.57 -3.56
N HIS A 312 12.87 -6.97 -2.32
CA HIS A 312 12.94 -8.37 -1.92
C HIS A 312 11.66 -8.80 -1.22
N MET A 313 11.16 -9.96 -1.58
CA MET A 313 10.00 -10.61 -0.97
C MET A 313 10.36 -12.03 -0.59
N HIS A 314 10.25 -12.36 0.69
CA HIS A 314 10.43 -13.71 1.18
C HIS A 314 9.10 -14.48 1.13
N VAL A 315 9.15 -15.69 0.59
CA VAL A 315 7.98 -16.59 0.50
C VAL A 315 8.31 -17.86 1.26
N LEU A 316 7.55 -18.16 2.29
CA LEU A 316 7.67 -19.39 3.07
C LEU A 316 6.51 -20.34 2.75
N VAL A 317 6.81 -21.48 2.17
CA VAL A 317 5.81 -22.53 1.97
C VAL A 317 5.84 -23.48 3.16
N VAL A 318 4.74 -23.59 3.85
CA VAL A 318 4.56 -24.43 5.04
C VAL A 318 3.45 -25.45 4.83
N GLN A 319 3.49 -26.52 5.63
CA GLN A 319 2.34 -27.42 5.75
C GLN A 319 1.19 -26.64 6.36
N ALA A 320 -0.01 -26.95 5.94
CA ALA A 320 -1.21 -26.35 6.46
C ALA A 320 -1.48 -26.76 7.88
N GLN A 321 -2.22 -25.91 8.47
CA GLN A 321 -3.04 -26.22 9.62
C GLN A 321 -4.48 -25.90 9.23
N LEU A 322 -5.28 -26.95 9.10
CA LEU A 322 -6.63 -26.90 8.55
C LEU A 322 -7.46 -25.73 9.09
N GLY A 323 -7.97 -24.91 8.19
CA GLY A 323 -8.91 -23.84 8.50
C GLY A 323 -8.29 -22.45 8.73
N CYS A 324 -7.02 -22.22 8.38
CA CYS A 324 -6.33 -20.95 8.60
C CYS A 324 -6.08 -20.12 7.35
N GLY A 325 -6.71 -20.47 6.24
CA GLY A 325 -6.52 -19.81 4.96
C GLY A 325 -5.45 -20.47 4.10
N ARG A 326 -5.41 -20.08 2.83
CA ARG A 326 -4.50 -20.63 1.81
C ARG A 326 -3.16 -19.94 1.79
N GLY A 327 -3.10 -18.72 2.29
CA GLY A 327 -1.90 -17.93 2.39
C GLY A 327 -2.05 -16.81 3.40
N LEU A 328 -0.96 -16.07 3.61
CA LEU A 328 -0.90 -15.00 4.60
C LEU A 328 0.29 -14.09 4.30
N MET A 329 0.06 -12.80 4.13
CA MET A 329 1.09 -11.80 4.27
C MET A 329 1.30 -11.49 5.75
N PHE A 330 2.45 -11.85 6.33
CA PHE A 330 2.67 -11.81 7.78
C PHE A 330 3.51 -10.62 8.25
N ASP A 331 4.24 -9.97 7.35
CA ASP A 331 5.02 -8.79 7.68
C ASP A 331 4.32 -7.52 7.21
N THR A 332 4.31 -6.51 8.05
CA THR A 332 3.62 -5.26 7.76
C THR A 332 4.41 -4.00 8.08
N ILE A 333 5.38 -4.03 8.99
CA ILE A 333 6.03 -2.79 9.43
C ILE A 333 7.45 -3.00 9.91
N ASN A 334 8.35 -2.07 9.55
CA ASN A 334 9.80 -2.02 9.71
C ASN A 334 10.54 -3.03 8.85
N VAL A 335 9.88 -4.11 8.59
CA VAL A 335 10.10 -5.09 7.58
C VAL A 335 8.74 -5.35 6.95
N PRO A 336 8.00 -4.30 6.58
CA PRO A 336 6.61 -4.46 6.24
C PRO A 336 6.49 -5.13 4.91
N ARG A 337 5.64 -6.12 4.87
CA ARG A 337 5.29 -6.82 3.65
C ARG A 337 6.49 -7.48 2.95
N GLU A 338 7.57 -7.77 3.68
CA GLU A 338 8.71 -8.49 3.13
C GLU A 338 8.55 -10.00 3.23
N GLY A 339 7.52 -10.46 3.97
CA GLY A 339 7.26 -11.86 4.21
C GLY A 339 5.82 -12.29 3.93
N VAL A 340 5.69 -13.38 3.17
CA VAL A 340 4.42 -14.06 2.90
C VAL A 340 4.57 -15.55 3.12
N ALA A 341 3.48 -16.20 3.54
CA ALA A 341 3.40 -17.64 3.68
C ALA A 341 2.34 -18.21 2.77
N SER A 342 2.56 -19.44 2.29
CA SER A 342 1.59 -20.21 1.57
C SER A 342 1.44 -21.61 2.19
N PHE A 343 0.20 -22.04 2.43
CA PHE A 343 -0.13 -23.26 3.16
C PHE A 343 -0.49 -24.37 2.18
N CYS A 344 0.48 -25.22 1.83
CA CYS A 344 0.33 -26.17 0.74
C CYS A 344 -0.69 -27.29 1.00
N GLU A 345 -1.08 -27.55 2.25
CA GLU A 345 -2.06 -28.56 2.63
C GLU A 345 -3.46 -27.99 2.92
N ASP A 346 -3.59 -26.67 3.11
CA ASP A 346 -4.88 -26.03 3.05
C ASP A 346 -5.46 -26.15 1.62
N GLY A 347 -6.74 -26.01 1.51
CA GLY A 347 -7.36 -26.39 0.26
C GLY A 347 -8.59 -25.56 -0.08
N TYR A 348 -9.48 -26.20 -0.80
CA TYR A 348 -10.66 -25.60 -1.40
C TYR A 348 -11.92 -26.25 -0.82
N PRO A 349 -12.26 -25.98 0.47
CA PRO A 349 -13.43 -26.59 1.08
C PRO A 349 -14.69 -26.21 0.30
N SER A 350 -15.55 -27.21 0.04
CA SER A 350 -16.82 -26.99 -0.68
C SER A 350 -17.77 -26.01 0.04
N GLY A 351 -17.47 -25.69 1.32
CA GLY A 351 -18.19 -24.67 2.06
C GLY A 351 -17.84 -23.23 1.67
N ASP A 352 -16.64 -22.98 1.14
CA ASP A 352 -16.22 -21.64 0.72
C ASP A 352 -16.84 -21.27 -0.64
N SER A 353 -16.94 -22.23 -1.55
CA SER A 353 -17.62 -22.08 -2.83
C SER A 353 -18.09 -23.43 -3.38
N PRO A 354 -19.34 -23.53 -3.86
CA PRO A 354 -19.84 -24.71 -4.52
C PRO A 354 -19.20 -24.91 -5.92
N TRP A 355 -18.46 -23.91 -6.42
CA TRP A 355 -17.93 -23.88 -7.78
C TRP A 355 -16.45 -24.24 -7.89
N PHE A 356 -15.85 -24.80 -6.84
CA PHE A 356 -14.47 -25.28 -6.90
C PHE A 356 -14.27 -26.50 -7.80
N GLY A 357 -15.31 -27.06 -8.39
CA GLY A 357 -15.22 -28.10 -9.38
C GLY A 357 -14.37 -29.29 -8.91
N THR A 358 -13.37 -29.66 -9.71
CA THR A 358 -12.46 -30.78 -9.38
C THR A 358 -11.49 -30.44 -8.22
N ALA A 359 -11.35 -29.19 -7.86
CA ALA A 359 -10.53 -28.76 -6.71
C ALA A 359 -11.27 -28.87 -5.38
N ALA A 360 -12.60 -29.03 -5.38
CA ALA A 360 -13.40 -29.11 -4.15
C ALA A 360 -12.84 -30.16 -3.19
N ASN A 361 -12.58 -29.72 -1.95
CA ASN A 361 -11.99 -30.51 -0.87
C ASN A 361 -10.57 -31.08 -1.15
N GLN A 362 -9.88 -30.55 -2.17
CA GLN A 362 -8.48 -30.88 -2.43
C GLN A 362 -7.56 -29.91 -1.72
N GLN A 363 -6.36 -30.38 -1.33
CA GLN A 363 -5.27 -29.53 -0.83
C GLN A 363 -4.63 -28.73 -1.97
N GLN A 364 -4.10 -27.54 -1.69
CA GLN A 364 -3.46 -26.66 -2.67
C GLN A 364 -2.37 -27.39 -3.48
N LYS A 365 -1.52 -28.17 -2.81
CA LYS A 365 -0.45 -28.96 -3.47
C LYS A 365 -0.95 -29.93 -4.56
N ASN A 366 -2.23 -30.30 -4.52
CA ASN A 366 -2.87 -31.18 -5.50
C ASN A 366 -3.58 -30.41 -6.62
N VAL A 367 -3.62 -29.07 -6.56
CA VAL A 367 -4.30 -28.20 -7.52
C VAL A 367 -3.31 -27.12 -8.03
N PRO A 368 -2.32 -27.50 -8.85
CA PRO A 368 -1.15 -26.65 -9.12
C PRO A 368 -1.48 -25.24 -9.62
N ARG A 369 -2.48 -25.10 -10.52
CA ARG A 369 -2.83 -23.78 -11.07
C ARG A 369 -3.43 -22.84 -10.02
N ALA A 370 -4.31 -23.35 -9.20
CA ALA A 370 -4.90 -22.57 -8.11
C ALA A 370 -3.88 -22.30 -7.00
N PHE A 371 -2.96 -23.22 -6.75
CA PHE A 371 -1.88 -23.05 -5.78
C PHE A 371 -0.88 -21.95 -6.22
N LEU A 372 -0.45 -21.99 -7.48
CA LEU A 372 0.41 -20.95 -8.04
C LEU A 372 -0.27 -19.57 -7.94
N ARG A 373 -1.57 -19.51 -8.32
CA ARG A 373 -2.35 -18.28 -8.20
C ARG A 373 -2.40 -17.78 -6.75
N SER A 374 -2.75 -18.63 -5.81
CA SER A 374 -2.86 -18.27 -4.39
C SER A 374 -1.54 -17.74 -3.84
N CYS A 375 -0.42 -18.40 -4.14
CA CYS A 375 0.89 -17.92 -3.70
C CYS A 375 1.25 -16.57 -4.36
N THR A 376 0.95 -16.37 -5.65
CA THR A 376 1.16 -15.10 -6.33
C THR A 376 0.31 -13.98 -5.72
N HIS A 377 -0.91 -14.30 -5.31
CA HIS A 377 -1.83 -13.39 -4.62
C HIS A 377 -1.20 -12.85 -3.32
N GLU A 378 -0.66 -13.74 -2.47
CA GLU A 378 0.04 -13.31 -1.24
C GLU A 378 1.26 -12.42 -1.53
N ILE A 379 2.07 -12.81 -2.52
CA ILE A 379 3.22 -12.00 -2.94
C ILE A 379 2.76 -10.59 -3.37
N THR A 380 1.61 -10.51 -4.02
CA THR A 380 1.08 -9.24 -4.54
C THR A 380 0.56 -8.34 -3.40
N HIS A 381 0.03 -8.91 -2.31
CA HIS A 381 -0.18 -8.15 -1.08
C HIS A 381 1.11 -7.55 -0.55
N GLY A 382 2.22 -8.28 -0.65
CA GLY A 382 3.54 -7.75 -0.30
C GLY A 382 3.93 -6.51 -1.11
N PHE A 383 3.41 -6.34 -2.31
CA PHE A 383 3.55 -5.13 -3.13
C PHE A 383 2.38 -4.14 -2.95
N ASN A 384 1.68 -4.21 -1.82
CA ASN A 384 0.63 -3.28 -1.40
C ASN A 384 -0.60 -3.24 -2.30
N GLN A 385 -1.01 -4.39 -2.83
CA GLN A 385 -2.28 -4.50 -3.54
C GLN A 385 -3.32 -5.13 -2.62
N ILE A 386 -4.53 -4.58 -2.60
CA ILE A 386 -5.67 -5.09 -1.84
C ILE A 386 -6.54 -6.02 -2.70
N HIS A 387 -7.53 -6.63 -2.10
CA HIS A 387 -8.48 -7.47 -2.83
C HIS A 387 -9.32 -6.66 -3.80
N GLN A 388 -9.56 -7.22 -4.97
CA GLN A 388 -10.38 -6.57 -6.00
C GLN A 388 -11.82 -6.35 -5.55
N GLU A 389 -12.33 -7.17 -4.63
CA GLU A 389 -13.66 -7.00 -4.05
C GLU A 389 -13.81 -5.72 -3.25
N GLN A 390 -12.71 -5.18 -2.73
CA GLN A 390 -12.69 -3.89 -2.03
C GLN A 390 -12.79 -2.71 -3.00
N GLU A 391 -12.45 -2.91 -4.28
CA GLU A 391 -12.34 -1.87 -5.31
C GLU A 391 -13.44 -1.91 -6.37
N GLY A 392 -14.41 -2.78 -6.28
CA GLY A 392 -15.47 -2.76 -7.29
C GLY A 392 -16.10 -4.10 -7.63
N GLY A 393 -15.61 -5.18 -7.07
CA GLY A 393 -16.15 -6.53 -7.26
C GLY A 393 -15.14 -7.52 -7.85
N GLY A 394 -15.29 -8.78 -7.48
CA GLY A 394 -14.39 -9.84 -7.87
C GLY A 394 -14.45 -10.16 -9.37
N ASP A 395 -13.30 -10.47 -9.93
CA ASP A 395 -13.10 -10.93 -11.31
C ASP A 395 -12.28 -12.24 -11.33
N ASN A 396 -11.77 -12.65 -12.48
CA ASN A 396 -10.89 -13.83 -12.58
C ASN A 396 -9.41 -13.41 -12.62
N SER A 397 -8.99 -12.48 -11.72
CA SER A 397 -7.61 -12.00 -11.65
C SER A 397 -6.89 -12.47 -10.37
N ILE A 398 -5.61 -12.17 -10.26
CA ILE A 398 -4.77 -12.55 -9.12
C ILE A 398 -5.30 -12.00 -7.79
N MET A 399 -5.73 -10.72 -7.75
CA MET A 399 -6.11 -10.06 -6.49
C MET A 399 -7.56 -10.26 -6.08
N THR A 400 -8.33 -11.02 -6.82
CA THR A 400 -9.65 -11.49 -6.40
C THR A 400 -9.50 -12.67 -5.44
N THR A 401 -10.32 -12.78 -4.41
CA THR A 401 -10.31 -13.94 -3.50
C THR A 401 -10.64 -15.25 -4.22
N THR A 402 -10.10 -16.36 -3.76
CA THR A 402 -10.26 -17.63 -4.48
C THR A 402 -11.73 -18.10 -4.63
N PRO A 403 -12.61 -17.93 -3.61
CA PRO A 403 -14.03 -18.22 -3.79
C PRO A 403 -14.70 -17.36 -4.86
N SER A 404 -14.39 -16.07 -4.88
CA SER A 404 -14.93 -15.13 -5.86
C SER A 404 -14.45 -15.45 -7.28
N VAL A 405 -13.18 -15.85 -7.45
CA VAL A 405 -12.66 -16.35 -8.74
C VAL A 405 -13.46 -17.56 -9.23
N ALA A 406 -13.71 -18.55 -8.35
CA ALA A 406 -14.48 -19.72 -8.72
C ALA A 406 -15.91 -19.36 -9.14
N ASN A 407 -16.54 -18.42 -8.41
CA ASN A 407 -17.88 -17.90 -8.74
C ASN A 407 -17.90 -17.17 -10.09
N THR A 408 -16.90 -16.31 -10.34
CA THR A 408 -16.78 -15.56 -11.61
C THR A 408 -16.53 -16.49 -12.80
N ILE A 409 -15.65 -17.47 -12.64
CA ILE A 409 -15.40 -18.50 -13.68
C ILE A 409 -16.69 -19.25 -14.00
N HIS A 410 -17.42 -19.70 -12.97
CA HIS A 410 -18.68 -20.40 -13.15
C HIS A 410 -19.73 -19.53 -13.85
N ALA A 411 -19.88 -18.28 -13.44
CA ALA A 411 -20.81 -17.32 -14.06
C ALA A 411 -20.50 -17.08 -15.56
N ALA A 412 -19.23 -17.17 -15.94
CA ALA A 412 -18.78 -17.09 -17.33
C ALA A 412 -18.90 -18.44 -18.10
N GLY A 413 -19.41 -19.50 -17.46
CA GLY A 413 -19.54 -20.84 -18.06
C GLY A 413 -18.26 -21.66 -18.06
N GLY A 414 -17.23 -21.21 -17.35
CA GLY A 414 -15.95 -21.91 -17.20
C GLY A 414 -15.91 -22.86 -16.01
N THR A 415 -14.77 -23.47 -15.80
CA THR A 415 -14.53 -24.52 -14.81
C THR A 415 -13.29 -24.21 -13.96
N PHE A 416 -13.46 -24.07 -12.65
CA PHE A 416 -12.35 -23.97 -11.71
C PHE A 416 -11.74 -25.38 -11.49
N PRO A 417 -10.42 -25.56 -11.45
CA PRO A 417 -9.35 -24.57 -11.55
C PRO A 417 -8.81 -24.34 -12.97
N THR A 418 -9.37 -25.01 -13.99
CA THR A 418 -8.83 -25.02 -15.35
C THR A 418 -8.78 -23.63 -15.97
N ASP A 419 -9.84 -22.86 -15.80
CA ASP A 419 -10.02 -21.55 -16.43
C ASP A 419 -9.57 -20.37 -15.54
N ILE A 420 -8.79 -20.63 -14.49
CA ILE A 420 -8.13 -19.59 -13.73
C ILE A 420 -7.22 -18.76 -14.65
N THR A 421 -7.36 -17.45 -14.58
CA THR A 421 -6.44 -16.50 -15.23
C THR A 421 -5.29 -16.17 -14.30
N LEU A 422 -4.05 -16.49 -14.72
CA LEU A 422 -2.82 -16.10 -14.02
C LEU A 422 -2.37 -14.73 -14.53
N ASP A 423 -3.16 -13.70 -14.26
CA ASP A 423 -2.90 -12.33 -14.68
C ASP A 423 -3.50 -11.34 -13.68
N PHE A 424 -3.02 -10.12 -13.72
CA PHE A 424 -3.59 -8.97 -13.01
C PHE A 424 -4.67 -8.33 -13.88
N ASN A 425 -5.71 -7.79 -13.26
CA ASN A 425 -6.61 -6.90 -13.98
C ASN A 425 -5.94 -5.57 -14.29
N GLU A 426 -6.61 -4.72 -15.07
CA GLU A 426 -6.05 -3.45 -15.51
C GLU A 426 -5.71 -2.53 -14.34
N HIS A 427 -6.57 -2.44 -13.34
CA HIS A 427 -6.38 -1.61 -12.16
C HIS A 427 -5.15 -2.03 -11.33
N VAL A 428 -5.06 -3.29 -10.93
CA VAL A 428 -3.89 -3.81 -10.18
C VAL A 428 -2.61 -3.68 -10.99
N ARG A 429 -2.67 -3.96 -12.30
CA ARG A 429 -1.51 -3.77 -13.21
C ARG A 429 -1.06 -2.32 -13.20
N HIS A 430 -2.01 -1.38 -13.33
CA HIS A 430 -1.73 0.04 -13.32
C HIS A 430 -1.12 0.51 -11.99
N HIS A 431 -1.62 0.04 -10.86
CA HIS A 431 -1.06 0.29 -9.54
C HIS A 431 0.37 -0.24 -9.41
N LEU A 432 0.62 -1.49 -9.80
CA LEU A 432 1.97 -2.08 -9.80
C LEU A 432 2.94 -1.28 -10.66
N GLN A 433 2.49 -0.73 -11.78
CA GLN A 433 3.31 0.05 -12.68
C GLN A 433 3.58 1.47 -12.17
N HIS A 434 2.57 2.15 -11.63
CA HIS A 434 2.58 3.60 -11.48
C HIS A 434 2.52 4.15 -10.06
N LEU A 435 2.10 3.37 -9.06
CA LEU A 435 2.17 3.84 -7.67
C LEU A 435 3.59 4.22 -7.27
N PRO A 436 3.76 5.20 -6.34
CA PRO A 436 5.07 5.60 -5.82
C PRO A 436 5.88 4.42 -5.26
N ASP A 437 7.20 4.49 -5.45
CA ASP A 437 8.11 3.45 -4.94
C ASP A 437 7.92 3.14 -3.44
N PRO A 438 7.78 4.10 -2.51
CA PRO A 438 7.57 3.79 -1.10
C PRO A 438 6.30 2.98 -0.84
N ILE A 439 5.26 3.15 -1.64
CA ILE A 439 4.00 2.42 -1.49
C ILE A 439 4.16 0.97 -1.92
N VAL A 440 4.69 0.75 -3.12
CA VAL A 440 4.77 -0.59 -3.74
C VAL A 440 5.97 -1.38 -3.26
N ARG A 441 7.07 -0.70 -2.93
CA ARG A 441 8.30 -1.36 -2.47
C ARG A 441 8.07 -2.10 -1.15
N PRO A 442 8.47 -3.37 -1.03
CA PRO A 442 8.53 -4.03 0.26
C PRO A 442 9.33 -3.19 1.25
N GLY A 443 8.89 -3.09 2.49
CA GLY A 443 9.54 -2.25 3.47
C GLY A 443 9.42 -0.74 3.28
N GLY A 444 8.54 -0.27 2.40
CA GLY A 444 8.37 1.16 2.11
C GLY A 444 7.33 1.85 2.98
N MET A 445 6.06 1.54 2.79
CA MET A 445 4.93 2.13 3.54
C MET A 445 3.98 1.02 4.03
N THR A 446 3.01 1.41 4.82
CA THR A 446 2.00 0.52 5.37
C THR A 446 1.16 -0.15 4.30
N PHE A 447 0.57 -1.27 4.66
CA PHE A 447 -0.43 -1.91 3.82
C PHE A 447 -1.65 -0.99 3.67
N THR A 448 -2.27 -0.99 2.51
CA THR A 448 -3.37 -0.10 2.10
C THR A 448 -3.01 1.37 1.87
N ALA A 449 -1.76 1.80 2.09
CA ALA A 449 -1.35 3.18 1.80
C ALA A 449 -1.61 3.61 0.34
N ALA A 450 -1.62 2.66 -0.59
CA ALA A 450 -1.94 2.87 -2.00
C ALA A 450 -3.34 3.44 -2.22
N HIS A 451 -4.28 3.13 -1.32
CA HIS A 451 -5.70 3.44 -1.45
C HIS A 451 -6.10 4.72 -0.69
N ASN A 452 -5.12 5.45 -0.14
CA ASN A 452 -5.32 6.68 0.62
C ASN A 452 -5.10 7.95 -0.24
N GLY A 453 -5.58 7.96 -1.48
CA GLY A 453 -5.72 9.17 -2.27
C GLY A 453 -4.46 9.69 -2.93
N ILE A 454 -3.43 8.88 -3.18
CA ILE A 454 -2.33 9.29 -4.04
C ILE A 454 -2.72 9.04 -5.49
N PRO A 455 -2.92 10.09 -6.29
CA PRO A 455 -3.41 9.94 -7.64
C PRO A 455 -2.36 9.29 -8.55
N VAL A 456 -2.76 8.26 -9.29
CA VAL A 456 -1.98 7.67 -10.39
C VAL A 456 -2.28 8.38 -11.72
N PRO A 457 -1.47 8.20 -12.77
CA PRO A 457 -1.58 9.00 -14.02
C PRO A 457 -2.90 8.88 -14.76
N SER A 458 -3.57 7.76 -14.73
CA SER A 458 -4.89 7.55 -15.29
C SER A 458 -5.75 6.84 -14.27
N GLU A 459 -6.72 7.54 -13.73
CA GLU A 459 -7.69 6.95 -12.83
C GLU A 459 -8.80 6.38 -13.68
N ASP A 460 -8.85 5.06 -13.80
CA ASP A 460 -9.93 4.39 -14.53
C ASP A 460 -11.12 4.08 -13.63
N GLN A 461 -10.98 4.29 -12.32
CA GLN A 461 -12.07 4.05 -11.37
C GLN A 461 -12.14 5.16 -10.33
N GLU A 462 -13.27 5.88 -10.31
CA GLU A 462 -13.66 6.64 -9.15
C GLU A 462 -13.82 5.65 -7.97
N GLU A 463 -13.10 5.88 -6.88
CA GLU A 463 -13.46 5.29 -5.60
C GLU A 463 -14.91 5.68 -5.33
N ARG A 464 -15.82 4.75 -5.56
CA ARG A 464 -17.19 4.93 -5.08
C ARG A 464 -17.12 4.72 -3.57
N ASP A 465 -17.24 5.82 -2.87
CA ASP A 465 -17.58 5.84 -1.45
C ASP A 465 -19.04 5.34 -1.34
N ASP A 466 -19.22 4.03 -1.56
CA ASP A 466 -20.54 3.41 -1.54
C ASP A 466 -21.07 3.51 -0.10
N GLU A 467 -22.06 4.36 0.10
CA GLU A 467 -22.74 4.49 1.39
C GLU A 467 -23.21 3.11 1.88
N ILE A 468 -22.80 2.77 3.10
CA ILE A 468 -23.19 1.49 3.70
C ILE A 468 -24.69 1.51 3.99
N VAL A 469 -25.45 0.71 3.24
CA VAL A 469 -26.88 0.52 3.49
C VAL A 469 -27.06 -0.40 4.69
N LYS A 470 -27.66 0.11 5.76
CA LYS A 470 -27.86 -0.67 7.00
C LYS A 470 -28.76 -1.88 6.74
N HIS A 471 -28.24 -3.06 7.07
CA HIS A 471 -29.03 -4.29 6.99
C HIS A 471 -30.07 -4.32 8.12
N PRO A 472 -31.38 -4.44 7.84
CA PRO A 472 -32.44 -4.24 8.83
C PRO A 472 -32.48 -5.31 9.94
N SER A 473 -31.96 -6.50 9.67
CA SER A 473 -32.00 -7.64 10.60
C SER A 473 -30.67 -7.87 11.34
N LEU A 474 -29.63 -7.05 11.09
CA LEU A 474 -28.36 -7.20 11.78
C LEU A 474 -28.21 -6.18 12.90
N THR A 475 -27.63 -6.64 13.99
CA THR A 475 -27.14 -5.81 15.09
C THR A 475 -25.64 -6.01 15.27
N LEU A 476 -24.92 -4.94 15.60
CA LEU A 476 -23.51 -4.96 15.94
C LEU A 476 -23.33 -4.36 17.33
N ASP A 477 -22.78 -5.14 18.25
CA ASP A 477 -22.58 -4.76 19.66
C ASP A 477 -21.06 -4.62 19.90
N LEU A 478 -20.52 -3.42 19.79
CA LEU A 478 -19.10 -3.09 20.01
C LEU A 478 -18.88 -2.74 21.49
N LYS A 479 -17.91 -3.39 22.11
CA LYS A 479 -17.61 -3.27 23.53
C LYS A 479 -16.14 -2.95 23.75
N ALA A 480 -15.85 -2.17 24.76
CA ALA A 480 -14.49 -2.00 25.27
C ALA A 480 -14.40 -2.55 26.68
N ARG A 481 -13.24 -3.07 27.04
CA ARG A 481 -12.97 -3.53 28.41
C ARG A 481 -13.16 -2.40 29.42
N LYS A 482 -12.90 -1.16 29.01
CA LYS A 482 -13.17 0.08 29.74
C LYS A 482 -13.35 1.24 28.76
N GLN A 483 -14.13 2.25 29.12
CA GLN A 483 -14.33 3.45 28.28
C GLN A 483 -13.43 4.62 28.66
N ARG A 484 -12.54 4.44 29.64
CA ARG A 484 -11.62 5.46 30.10
C ARG A 484 -10.22 4.87 30.15
N VAL A 485 -9.30 5.48 29.39
CA VAL A 485 -7.92 5.03 29.24
C VAL A 485 -6.96 6.19 29.46
N LYS A 486 -5.70 5.87 29.75
CA LYS A 486 -4.60 6.83 29.76
C LYS A 486 -3.87 6.81 28.42
N ILE A 487 -3.21 7.90 28.07
CA ILE A 487 -2.30 7.92 26.93
C ILE A 487 -1.22 6.84 27.16
N GLY A 488 -0.93 6.07 26.12
CA GLY A 488 0.03 4.96 26.20
C GLY A 488 -0.57 3.64 26.72
N GLU A 489 -1.88 3.58 26.94
CA GLU A 489 -2.57 2.37 27.36
C GLU A 489 -3.32 1.71 26.20
N PRO A 490 -3.00 0.45 25.85
CA PRO A 490 -3.75 -0.31 24.87
C PRO A 490 -5.18 -0.62 25.34
N LEU A 491 -6.16 -0.52 24.43
CA LEU A 491 -7.56 -0.80 24.70
C LEU A 491 -8.01 -2.08 24.01
N HIS A 492 -8.52 -3.02 24.79
CA HIS A 492 -9.12 -4.23 24.24
C HIS A 492 -10.58 -3.97 23.84
N LEU A 493 -10.88 -4.24 22.58
CA LEU A 493 -12.21 -4.19 21.99
C LEU A 493 -12.71 -5.60 21.70
N SER A 494 -14.02 -5.79 21.78
CA SER A 494 -14.71 -6.99 21.29
C SER A 494 -16.04 -6.59 20.68
N TRP A 495 -16.51 -7.36 19.71
CA TRP A 495 -17.81 -7.12 19.09
C TRP A 495 -18.51 -8.39 18.68
N ASP A 496 -19.82 -8.27 18.63
CA ASP A 496 -20.74 -9.33 18.28
C ASP A 496 -21.67 -8.85 17.15
N MET A 497 -21.57 -9.42 15.96
CA MET A 497 -22.54 -9.23 14.88
C MET A 497 -23.58 -10.34 14.98
N ARG A 498 -24.84 -9.99 15.17
CA ARG A 498 -25.94 -10.95 15.38
C ARG A 498 -27.07 -10.76 14.39
N ASN A 499 -27.60 -11.85 13.88
CA ASN A 499 -28.86 -11.85 13.15
C ASN A 499 -30.04 -11.78 14.18
N ALA A 500 -30.61 -10.60 14.30
CA ALA A 500 -31.79 -10.34 15.13
C ALA A 500 -33.13 -10.57 14.40
N GLY A 501 -33.08 -10.90 13.09
CA GLY A 501 -34.24 -11.16 12.27
C GLY A 501 -34.75 -12.61 12.40
N VAL A 502 -35.76 -12.91 11.59
CA VAL A 502 -36.43 -14.24 11.60
C VAL A 502 -35.97 -15.12 10.43
N ASN A 503 -35.23 -14.56 9.48
CA ASN A 503 -34.75 -15.28 8.29
C ASN A 503 -33.22 -15.46 8.36
N THR A 504 -32.73 -16.50 7.72
CA THR A 504 -31.28 -16.67 7.50
C THR A 504 -30.76 -15.57 6.55
N ILE A 505 -29.60 -15.01 6.85
CA ILE A 505 -28.94 -13.93 6.11
C ILE A 505 -27.61 -14.47 5.58
N ASN A 506 -27.30 -14.20 4.33
CA ASN A 506 -25.95 -14.41 3.80
C ASN A 506 -25.06 -13.22 4.20
N ALA A 507 -24.12 -13.44 5.12
CA ALA A 507 -23.32 -12.40 5.76
C ALA A 507 -21.85 -12.85 5.93
N PRO A 508 -20.89 -11.94 6.16
CA PRO A 508 -19.48 -12.28 6.37
C PRO A 508 -19.29 -13.41 7.39
N SER A 509 -18.54 -14.45 7.03
CA SER A 509 -18.28 -15.61 7.91
C SER A 509 -17.34 -15.24 9.08
N ALA A 510 -16.49 -14.23 8.88
CA ALA A 510 -15.62 -13.64 9.89
C ALA A 510 -15.76 -12.13 9.90
N VAL A 511 -15.67 -11.53 11.09
CA VAL A 511 -15.91 -10.10 11.32
C VAL A 511 -14.73 -9.43 12.05
N GLY A 512 -13.55 -10.04 12.04
CA GLY A 512 -12.32 -9.44 12.54
C GLY A 512 -11.76 -8.39 11.55
N VAL A 513 -11.01 -7.42 12.07
CA VAL A 513 -10.38 -6.37 11.23
C VAL A 513 -9.28 -6.90 10.32
N GLU A 514 -8.83 -8.12 10.54
CA GLU A 514 -7.91 -8.86 9.68
C GLU A 514 -8.58 -9.45 8.43
N HIS A 515 -9.89 -9.27 8.29
CA HIS A 515 -10.69 -9.72 7.16
C HIS A 515 -11.28 -8.51 6.42
N ASP A 516 -11.56 -8.66 5.14
CA ASP A 516 -12.01 -7.60 4.23
C ASP A 516 -13.35 -6.96 4.56
N PHE A 517 -14.11 -7.52 5.51
CA PHE A 517 -15.47 -7.09 5.79
C PHE A 517 -15.60 -6.14 6.98
N ALA A 518 -14.55 -5.97 7.79
CA ALA A 518 -14.59 -5.14 8.98
C ALA A 518 -13.58 -4.00 8.93
N GLU A 519 -14.05 -2.78 9.06
CA GLU A 519 -13.23 -1.58 9.13
C GLU A 519 -13.39 -0.92 10.51
N LEU A 520 -12.27 -0.67 11.17
CA LEU A 520 -12.20 -0.01 12.46
C LEU A 520 -11.54 1.37 12.30
N SER A 521 -12.18 2.40 12.82
CA SER A 521 -11.65 3.77 12.78
C SER A 521 -11.81 4.48 14.11
N VAL A 522 -10.99 5.49 14.36
CA VAL A 522 -10.98 6.32 15.56
C VAL A 522 -11.05 7.79 15.17
N VAL A 523 -12.12 8.46 15.57
CA VAL A 523 -12.24 9.91 15.47
C VAL A 523 -11.63 10.54 16.73
N LYS A 524 -10.59 11.35 16.56
CA LYS A 524 -9.87 12.03 17.64
C LYS A 524 -10.57 13.30 18.08
N PRO A 525 -10.19 13.89 19.24
CA PRO A 525 -10.83 15.11 19.75
C PRO A 525 -10.74 16.33 18.83
N ASP A 526 -9.74 16.38 17.96
CA ASP A 526 -9.54 17.42 16.94
C ASP A 526 -10.30 17.17 15.63
N GLY A 527 -11.04 16.06 15.56
CA GLY A 527 -11.78 15.64 14.36
C GLY A 527 -10.97 14.80 13.37
N ALA A 528 -9.67 14.60 13.59
CA ALA A 528 -8.88 13.71 12.75
C ALA A 528 -9.38 12.26 12.85
N VAL A 529 -9.43 11.57 11.71
CA VAL A 529 -9.84 10.17 11.64
C VAL A 529 -8.61 9.31 11.41
N LEU A 530 -8.42 8.32 12.27
CA LEU A 530 -7.41 7.30 12.14
C LEU A 530 -8.08 5.99 11.75
N THR A 531 -7.78 5.48 10.55
CA THR A 531 -8.23 4.14 10.14
C THR A 531 -7.25 3.10 10.66
N VAL A 532 -7.77 2.08 11.28
CA VAL A 532 -6.97 0.97 11.82
C VAL A 532 -6.70 -0.03 10.70
N ALA A 533 -5.62 0.18 9.97
CA ALA A 533 -5.19 -0.77 8.96
C ALA A 533 -4.72 -2.07 9.63
N PRO A 534 -5.19 -3.23 9.18
CA PRO A 534 -4.76 -4.52 9.70
C PRO A 534 -3.28 -4.78 9.38
N PHE A 535 -2.55 -5.31 10.35
CA PHE A 535 -1.15 -5.72 10.17
C PHE A 535 -1.01 -7.09 9.52
N VAL A 536 -2.05 -7.86 9.59
CA VAL A 536 -2.16 -9.20 9.05
C VAL A 536 -3.49 -9.27 8.32
N ILE A 537 -3.44 -9.69 7.08
CA ILE A 537 -4.63 -10.01 6.30
C ILE A 537 -4.70 -11.51 6.15
N ILE A 538 -5.85 -12.05 6.50
CA ILE A 538 -6.15 -13.47 6.30
C ILE A 538 -6.93 -13.60 4.99
N CYS A 539 -6.23 -13.95 3.93
CA CYS A 539 -6.85 -14.15 2.64
C CYS A 539 -7.67 -15.43 2.62
N ASP A 540 -8.82 -15.37 1.98
CA ASP A 540 -9.74 -16.49 1.79
C ASP A 540 -10.34 -17.14 3.05
N ALA A 541 -10.05 -16.59 4.24
CA ALA A 541 -10.63 -17.09 5.49
C ALA A 541 -12.04 -16.55 5.76
N ALA A 542 -12.44 -15.51 5.05
CA ALA A 542 -13.75 -14.89 5.23
C ALA A 542 -14.55 -14.92 3.91
N ALA A 543 -15.56 -15.75 3.86
CA ALA A 543 -16.54 -15.79 2.80
C ALA A 543 -17.88 -15.27 3.32
N LEU A 544 -18.85 -15.04 2.45
CA LEU A 544 -20.23 -14.90 2.86
C LEU A 544 -20.80 -16.29 3.13
N SER A 545 -21.46 -16.44 4.28
CA SER A 545 -22.10 -17.69 4.66
C SER A 545 -23.39 -17.45 5.41
N ASP A 546 -24.22 -18.46 5.52
CA ASP A 546 -25.49 -18.39 6.20
C ASP A 546 -25.32 -18.05 7.67
N LEU A 547 -25.98 -16.98 8.11
CA LEU A 547 -26.12 -16.56 9.49
C LEU A 547 -27.60 -16.77 9.90
N LYS A 548 -27.86 -17.79 10.68
CA LYS A 548 -29.21 -18.16 11.10
C LYS A 548 -29.82 -17.15 12.07
N PRO A 549 -31.16 -17.11 12.21
CA PRO A 549 -31.81 -16.31 13.23
C PRO A 549 -31.23 -16.58 14.61
N GLY A 550 -30.84 -15.49 15.33
CA GLY A 550 -30.23 -15.53 16.64
C GLY A 550 -28.75 -15.90 16.68
N GLU A 551 -28.16 -16.33 15.58
CA GLU A 551 -26.72 -16.66 15.50
C GLU A 551 -25.87 -15.39 15.57
N THR A 552 -24.68 -15.53 16.17
CA THR A 552 -23.73 -14.43 16.40
C THR A 552 -22.35 -14.79 15.86
N ARG A 553 -21.66 -13.84 15.26
CA ARG A 553 -20.24 -13.88 14.90
C ARG A 553 -19.51 -12.84 15.71
N SER A 554 -18.42 -13.25 16.37
CA SER A 554 -17.68 -12.42 17.31
C SER A 554 -16.24 -12.25 16.84
N ALA A 555 -15.67 -11.09 17.18
CA ALA A 555 -14.23 -10.84 17.04
C ALA A 555 -13.75 -9.91 18.16
N GLU A 556 -12.42 -9.81 18.27
CA GLU A 556 -11.77 -8.93 19.25
C GLU A 556 -10.51 -8.30 18.65
N HIS A 557 -10.14 -7.12 19.14
CA HIS A 557 -8.95 -6.40 18.66
C HIS A 557 -8.30 -5.61 19.79
N GLN A 558 -6.96 -5.58 19.79
CA GLN A 558 -6.18 -4.74 20.70
C GLN A 558 -5.87 -3.40 20.05
N LEU A 559 -6.74 -2.41 20.28
CA LEU A 559 -6.57 -1.08 19.72
C LEU A 559 -5.51 -0.29 20.50
N PHE A 560 -4.43 0.07 19.84
CA PHE A 560 -3.36 0.87 20.41
C PHE A 560 -2.69 1.75 19.36
N TRP A 561 -2.19 1.11 18.32
CA TRP A 561 -1.44 1.74 17.26
C TRP A 561 -1.85 1.15 15.91
N SER A 562 -1.92 1.99 14.92
CA SER A 562 -1.99 1.61 13.53
C SER A 562 -0.84 2.28 12.76
N THR A 563 -0.75 1.99 11.51
CA THR A 563 0.24 2.57 10.62
C THR A 563 0.08 4.08 10.42
N GLN A 564 -1.10 4.61 10.72
CA GLN A 564 -1.36 6.05 10.73
C GLN A 564 -1.03 6.72 12.09
N GLY A 565 -0.58 5.94 13.07
CA GLY A 565 -0.20 6.44 14.39
C GLY A 565 -0.93 5.78 15.55
N PHE A 566 -0.84 6.40 16.71
CA PHE A 566 -1.50 5.91 17.92
C PHE A 566 -2.98 6.30 17.93
N ALA A 567 -3.81 5.34 18.35
CA ALA A 567 -5.25 5.55 18.46
C ALA A 567 -5.61 6.61 19.52
N PHE A 568 -4.84 6.64 20.63
CA PHE A 568 -5.09 7.48 21.79
C PHE A 568 -3.84 8.28 22.17
N ASP A 569 -3.47 9.25 21.30
CA ASP A 569 -2.28 10.08 21.44
C ASP A 569 -2.55 11.46 22.07
N SER A 570 -3.79 11.81 22.24
CA SER A 570 -4.24 13.08 22.82
C SER A 570 -5.31 12.86 23.87
N PRO A 571 -5.38 13.71 24.91
CA PRO A 571 -6.45 13.63 25.90
C PRO A 571 -7.76 14.15 25.33
N GLY A 572 -8.87 13.62 25.81
CA GLY A 572 -10.20 14.04 25.41
C GLY A 572 -11.10 12.87 24.95
N ARG A 573 -12.19 13.25 24.31
CA ARG A 573 -13.21 12.33 23.82
C ARG A 573 -12.82 11.78 22.44
N HIS A 574 -12.71 10.46 22.34
CA HIS A 574 -12.51 9.73 21.09
C HIS A 574 -13.76 8.94 20.75
N ILE A 575 -14.05 8.76 19.46
CA ILE A 575 -15.13 7.89 19.00
C ILE A 575 -14.51 6.76 18.20
N VAL A 576 -14.64 5.55 18.70
CA VAL A 576 -14.29 4.33 17.98
C VAL A 576 -15.47 3.90 17.13
N ARG A 577 -15.30 3.73 15.85
CA ARG A 577 -16.33 3.28 14.91
C ARG A 577 -15.88 1.96 14.28
N LEU A 578 -16.80 1.02 14.22
CA LEU A 578 -16.65 -0.26 13.55
C LEU A 578 -17.75 -0.39 12.49
N ASP A 579 -17.34 -0.58 11.26
CA ASP A 579 -18.20 -0.91 10.12
C ASP A 579 -17.96 -2.36 9.73
N VAL A 580 -19.02 -3.16 9.62
CA VAL A 580 -18.97 -4.48 8.99
C VAL A 580 -19.84 -4.43 7.76
N SER A 581 -19.24 -4.59 6.58
CA SER A 581 -19.93 -4.39 5.31
C SER A 581 -19.48 -5.38 4.25
N TRP A 582 -20.36 -5.63 3.27
CA TRP A 582 -20.08 -6.50 2.13
C TRP A 582 -20.95 -6.08 0.93
N LYS A 583 -20.53 -6.49 -0.25
CA LYS A 583 -21.29 -6.23 -1.48
C LYS A 583 -22.42 -7.24 -1.62
N ALA A 584 -23.60 -6.75 -1.96
CA ALA A 584 -24.79 -7.54 -2.28
C ALA A 584 -25.42 -6.98 -3.58
N GLY A 585 -25.00 -7.49 -4.72
CA GLY A 585 -25.27 -6.86 -6.01
C GLY A 585 -24.58 -5.50 -6.13
N ASP A 586 -25.33 -4.46 -6.48
CA ASP A 586 -24.81 -3.09 -6.66
C ASP A 586 -24.82 -2.25 -5.36
N ILE A 587 -25.19 -2.82 -4.23
CA ILE A 587 -25.24 -2.10 -2.96
C ILE A 587 -24.23 -2.65 -1.95
N LYS A 588 -23.65 -1.77 -1.14
CA LYS A 588 -22.82 -2.12 0.01
C LYS A 588 -23.73 -2.24 1.23
N LEU A 589 -24.08 -3.48 1.60
CA LEU A 589 -24.82 -3.77 2.83
C LEU A 589 -23.89 -3.80 4.03
N GLY A 590 -24.39 -3.45 5.19
CA GLY A 590 -23.58 -3.57 6.40
C GLY A 590 -24.29 -3.16 7.67
N VAL A 591 -23.52 -3.09 8.74
CA VAL A 591 -23.93 -2.65 10.05
C VAL A 591 -22.79 -1.90 10.71
N THR A 592 -23.12 -0.78 11.35
CA THR A 592 -22.15 0.11 12.00
C THR A 592 -22.41 0.16 13.50
N ALA A 593 -21.34 0.19 14.31
CA ALA A 593 -21.41 0.49 15.73
C ALA A 593 -20.37 1.53 16.10
N THR A 594 -20.69 2.32 17.14
CA THR A 594 -19.79 3.34 17.69
C THR A 594 -19.65 3.20 19.20
N LEU A 595 -18.47 3.52 19.70
CA LEU A 595 -18.14 3.48 21.13
C LEU A 595 -17.37 4.75 21.50
N GLU A 596 -17.79 5.41 22.57
CA GLU A 596 -17.06 6.54 23.12
C GLU A 596 -15.96 6.08 24.08
N VAL A 597 -14.76 6.63 23.92
CA VAL A 597 -13.59 6.41 24.76
C VAL A 597 -13.07 7.75 25.25
N LEU A 598 -12.94 7.91 26.56
CA LEU A 598 -12.35 9.09 27.16
C LEU A 598 -10.88 8.83 27.49
N VAL A 599 -10.00 9.65 26.95
CA VAL A 599 -8.55 9.61 27.22
C VAL A 599 -8.21 10.66 28.28
N ASP A 600 -7.63 10.24 29.39
CA ASP A 600 -7.28 11.11 30.49
C ASP A 600 -6.02 11.96 30.21
N TYR A 601 -6.01 13.17 30.78
CA TYR A 601 -4.81 13.98 30.81
C TYR A 601 -3.73 13.31 31.68
N PRO A 602 -2.45 13.36 31.30
CA PRO A 602 -1.37 12.97 32.20
C PRO A 602 -1.27 13.99 33.35
N VAL A 603 -1.39 13.51 34.58
CA VAL A 603 -1.40 14.39 35.77
C VAL A 603 -0.24 14.13 36.72
N THR A 604 0.54 13.09 36.48
CA THR A 604 1.69 12.73 37.31
C THR A 604 2.95 12.59 36.46
N GLU A 605 4.13 12.76 37.08
CA GLU A 605 5.41 12.48 36.45
C GLU A 605 5.46 11.03 35.94
N ARG A 606 4.92 10.10 36.70
CA ARG A 606 4.79 8.69 36.27
C ARG A 606 3.97 8.51 34.99
N ASP A 607 2.89 9.28 34.81
CA ASP A 607 2.11 9.23 33.58
C ASP A 607 2.98 9.66 32.40
N ASN A 608 3.77 10.73 32.56
CA ASN A 608 4.69 11.21 31.51
C ASN A 608 5.81 10.21 31.20
N ASP A 609 6.39 9.56 32.21
CA ASP A 609 7.40 8.52 32.02
C ASP A 609 6.84 7.33 31.22
N VAL A 610 5.63 6.89 31.57
CA VAL A 610 4.96 5.80 30.86
C VAL A 610 4.64 6.20 29.41
N ILE A 611 4.16 7.42 29.20
CA ILE A 611 3.89 7.96 27.85
C ILE A 611 5.19 7.95 27.01
N ALA A 612 6.30 8.43 27.57
CA ALA A 612 7.58 8.46 26.87
C ALA A 612 8.09 7.09 26.46
N GLN A 613 7.74 6.03 27.21
CA GLN A 613 8.08 4.66 26.86
C GLN A 613 7.06 4.04 25.88
N MET A 614 5.77 4.17 26.15
CA MET A 614 4.72 3.48 25.43
C MET A 614 4.40 4.12 24.07
N MET A 615 4.48 5.44 23.95
CA MET A 615 4.16 6.18 22.71
C MET A 615 5.33 6.18 21.71
N HIS A 616 6.10 5.12 21.71
CA HIS A 616 7.17 4.92 20.74
C HIS A 616 6.67 4.00 19.61
N PRO A 617 6.89 4.32 18.32
CA PRO A 617 6.41 3.52 17.20
C PRO A 617 6.77 2.04 17.27
N GLU A 618 8.00 1.71 17.72
CA GLU A 618 8.42 0.32 17.92
C GLU A 618 7.54 -0.42 18.96
N VAL A 619 7.10 0.27 20.02
CA VAL A 619 6.18 -0.30 21.02
C VAL A 619 4.80 -0.48 20.41
N GLY A 620 4.35 0.49 19.60
CA GLY A 620 3.12 0.37 18.84
C GLY A 620 3.09 -0.89 17.99
N LYS A 621 4.13 -1.10 17.20
CA LYS A 621 4.33 -2.29 16.36
C LYS A 621 4.35 -3.58 17.17
N PHE A 622 5.11 -3.59 18.28
CA PHE A 622 5.19 -4.75 19.16
C PHE A 622 3.82 -5.16 19.70
N VAL A 623 3.01 -4.19 20.13
CA VAL A 623 1.64 -4.45 20.61
C VAL A 623 0.75 -4.94 19.47
N ALA A 624 0.81 -4.30 18.31
CA ALA A 624 0.01 -4.64 17.14
C ALA A 624 0.35 -6.04 16.60
N LEU A 625 1.63 -6.46 16.69
CA LEU A 625 2.09 -7.81 16.35
C LEU A 625 1.84 -8.83 17.49
N GLY A 626 0.95 -8.54 18.41
CA GLY A 626 0.54 -9.46 19.45
C GLY A 626 1.56 -9.67 20.57
N GLY A 627 2.59 -8.82 20.70
CA GLY A 627 3.58 -8.91 21.78
C GLY A 627 4.62 -10.02 21.62
N HIS A 628 4.77 -10.57 20.41
CA HIS A 628 5.73 -11.64 20.11
C HIS A 628 6.91 -11.19 19.25
N ALA A 629 6.91 -9.96 18.80
CA ALA A 629 7.94 -9.39 17.94
C ALA A 629 9.23 -9.08 18.74
N TYR A 630 9.87 -10.08 19.32
CA TYR A 630 11.07 -9.93 20.16
C TYR A 630 12.31 -9.44 19.40
N HIS A 631 12.27 -9.43 18.09
CA HIS A 631 13.29 -8.81 17.24
C HIS A 631 13.26 -7.27 17.35
N LEU A 632 12.12 -6.67 17.73
CA LEU A 632 11.99 -5.25 18.03
C LEU A 632 12.61 -4.94 19.40
N LYS A 633 13.93 -4.99 19.48
CA LYS A 633 14.68 -4.94 20.75
C LYS A 633 14.40 -3.69 21.58
N GLU A 634 14.22 -2.55 20.92
CA GLU A 634 13.87 -1.29 21.58
C GLU A 634 12.47 -1.36 22.20
N ALA A 635 11.49 -1.90 21.49
CA ALA A 635 10.15 -2.12 22.02
C ALA A 635 10.16 -3.03 23.24
N VAL A 636 10.88 -4.15 23.15
CA VAL A 636 11.01 -5.10 24.26
C VAL A 636 11.64 -4.43 25.49
N ALA A 637 12.67 -3.62 25.29
CA ALA A 637 13.33 -2.89 26.39
C ALA A 637 12.38 -1.86 27.04
N ARG A 638 11.65 -1.08 26.24
CA ARG A 638 10.69 -0.06 26.70
C ARG A 638 9.51 -0.67 27.42
N VAL A 639 8.88 -1.67 26.84
CA VAL A 639 7.77 -2.42 27.46
C VAL A 639 8.24 -3.09 28.75
N GLY A 640 9.43 -3.70 28.74
CA GLY A 640 10.03 -4.29 29.93
C GLY A 640 10.28 -3.27 31.04
N ALA A 641 10.70 -2.05 30.71
CA ALA A 641 10.82 -0.97 31.66
C ALA A 641 9.47 -0.58 32.27
N VAL A 642 8.44 -0.41 31.44
CA VAL A 642 7.08 -0.07 31.92
C VAL A 642 6.53 -1.15 32.86
N VAL A 643 6.68 -2.42 32.50
CA VAL A 643 6.22 -3.54 33.34
C VAL A 643 6.98 -3.62 34.66
N ARG A 644 8.28 -3.38 34.66
CA ARG A 644 9.15 -3.45 35.85
C ARG A 644 8.97 -2.22 36.74
N ASP A 645 9.10 -1.02 36.15
CA ASP A 645 9.28 0.22 36.90
C ASP A 645 7.94 0.93 37.16
N HIS A 646 6.90 0.61 36.35
CA HIS A 646 5.56 1.19 36.42
C HIS A 646 4.45 0.14 36.56
N ALA A 647 4.73 -0.99 37.24
CA ALA A 647 3.78 -2.12 37.41
C ALA A 647 2.41 -1.72 37.99
N ALA A 648 2.36 -0.68 38.84
CA ALA A 648 1.11 -0.19 39.42
C ALA A 648 0.31 0.74 38.47
N HIS A 649 0.93 1.23 37.39
CA HIS A 649 0.26 2.01 36.38
C HIS A 649 -0.62 1.15 35.49
N ASP A 650 -1.71 1.69 34.95
CA ASP A 650 -2.66 0.90 34.15
C ASP A 650 -2.04 0.31 32.89
N ALA A 651 -1.18 1.09 32.20
CA ALA A 651 -0.40 0.57 31.06
C ALA A 651 0.54 -0.57 31.50
N GLY A 652 1.21 -0.45 32.66
CA GLY A 652 2.08 -1.51 33.19
C GLY A 652 1.30 -2.80 33.49
N LYS A 653 0.14 -2.69 34.12
CA LYS A 653 -0.77 -3.83 34.37
C LYS A 653 -1.27 -4.44 33.06
N CYS A 654 -1.67 -3.60 32.10
CA CYS A 654 -2.15 -4.04 30.80
C CYS A 654 -1.07 -4.81 30.06
N MET A 655 0.15 -4.26 29.98
CA MET A 655 1.25 -4.90 29.28
C MET A 655 1.75 -6.18 29.97
N ALA A 656 1.78 -6.21 31.31
CA ALA A 656 2.11 -7.44 32.04
C ALA A 656 1.10 -8.56 31.74
N ALA A 657 -0.19 -8.27 31.84
CA ALA A 657 -1.25 -9.23 31.54
C ALA A 657 -1.24 -9.68 30.08
N PHE A 658 -0.96 -8.76 29.16
CA PHE A 658 -0.86 -9.03 27.73
C PHE A 658 0.30 -9.99 27.40
N ILE A 659 1.49 -9.74 27.94
CA ILE A 659 2.66 -10.60 27.73
C ILE A 659 2.45 -11.96 28.39
N ASP A 660 1.92 -12.01 29.61
CA ASP A 660 1.70 -13.27 30.32
C ASP A 660 0.64 -14.14 29.64
N GLN A 661 -0.46 -13.56 29.16
CA GLN A 661 -1.48 -14.28 28.39
C GLN A 661 -0.86 -14.89 27.11
N LYS A 662 -0.04 -14.12 26.41
CA LYS A 662 0.59 -14.59 25.18
C LYS A 662 1.67 -15.67 25.45
N ARG A 663 2.40 -15.58 26.55
CA ARG A 663 3.35 -16.65 26.97
C ARG A 663 2.63 -17.96 27.27
N VAL A 664 1.52 -17.89 27.98
CA VAL A 664 0.69 -19.07 28.27
C VAL A 664 0.11 -19.66 26.97
N ALA A 665 -0.42 -18.83 26.09
CA ALA A 665 -0.92 -19.27 24.78
C ALA A 665 0.17 -19.86 23.88
N ALA A 666 1.40 -19.37 23.98
CA ALA A 666 2.55 -19.90 23.25
C ALA A 666 3.16 -21.17 23.83
N GLY A 667 2.56 -21.74 24.89
CA GLY A 667 3.06 -22.97 25.51
C GLY A 667 4.45 -22.82 26.17
N ALA A 668 4.90 -21.61 26.43
CA ALA A 668 6.11 -21.36 27.23
C ALA A 668 5.81 -21.71 28.69
N LYS A 669 6.12 -22.94 29.05
CA LYS A 669 6.23 -23.41 30.43
C LYS A 669 7.64 -23.19 30.96
#